data_d112a7367b25196b2912d7167f147c51
#
_entry.id   d112a7367b25196b2912d7167f147c51
#
_cell.length_a   1.000
_cell.length_b   1.000
_cell.length_c   1.000
_cell.angle_alpha   90.00
_cell.angle_beta   90.00
_cell.angle_gamma   90.00
#
_symmetry.space_group_name_H-M   'P 1'
#
loop_
_entity.id
_entity.type
_entity.pdbx_description
1 polymer ?
#
loop_
_entity_poly.entity_id
_entity_poly.type
_entity_poly.pdbx_seq_one_letter_code
_entity_poly.pdbx_strand_id
1 'polypeptide(L)'
;AARLAQIAAADLEPAMASLVSAGVIESGGVVRFTHPILRTAIYGDLSAAERERLHCSASKILEQRGAPAGQVAAHLMQTEAAADEEAVSLLRHAARDALTLGDAAGAAAMLARALNEPPAPTERGMVVLELGQALARAGAPQAIAPLSEIVAHSDDEEAVVAAAIELSGMLFFAGKPAEGAAILHRAQQRVPPNGLGREQLDVALLGASYTSFSARRAAEPMILQLRDPGGPARGMLEATTLGILAMDEAMYVRSAAKARDLGRRALAAGLPLEPHRGGNWAILALAALALADDYEASMQGMDAILAQARQRGVALTVANVSALRALIAGRMGDLNAAEADAQAAIELAPDLLGAEYVVLAVSAAVMAGLDRDETPESLRQLIDRSGIRYDTEFLPSSQLRYASGVLRAAAGNHAGAVEELLSCELEHPTFGGENPAVLPWRSAAALSLSELGRHDEARALVAEEVRRAQAFGAQRAIGMALRAHALVGPPEERSDRLQEALAAISQSAARLEHARVLLDVGATIRASGQRAAAREPLLEALTLASRCGALRLERRVRAELAAIGVRPGATDRDGADSLTPSERRVVELAAAGGTNREIAQTLFVTEKTVETHLGRAFRKLNVSSRRQLRDVLASDAGRDA
;
A
#
# COMPACT_ATOMS: atom_id res chain seq x y z
N ALA A 1 -15.51 -35.56 27.75
CA ALA A 1 -14.83 -36.85 27.49
C ALA A 1 -15.79 -38.02 27.67
N ALA A 2 -16.35 -38.29 28.88
CA ALA A 2 -17.20 -39.46 29.15
C ALA A 2 -18.37 -39.60 28.16
N ARG A 3 -19.12 -38.52 27.90
CA ARG A 3 -20.24 -38.49 26.93
C ARG A 3 -19.79 -38.83 25.51
N LEU A 4 -18.62 -38.35 25.08
CA LEU A 4 -18.07 -38.62 23.75
C LEU A 4 -17.59 -40.10 23.65
N ALA A 5 -16.94 -40.59 24.71
CA ALA A 5 -16.45 -41.96 24.78
C ALA A 5 -17.58 -42.99 25.10
N GLN A 6 -18.80 -42.50 25.36
CA GLN A 6 -19.96 -43.33 25.72
C GLN A 6 -19.70 -44.26 26.95
N ILE A 7 -18.92 -43.78 27.92
CA ILE A 7 -18.63 -44.47 29.18
C ILE A 7 -19.34 -43.78 30.34
N ALA A 8 -19.59 -44.52 31.42
CA ALA A 8 -20.17 -43.93 32.63
C ALA A 8 -19.21 -42.88 33.23
N ALA A 9 -19.77 -41.83 33.83
CA ALA A 9 -18.95 -40.77 34.42
C ALA A 9 -17.98 -41.30 35.50
N ALA A 10 -18.38 -42.38 36.21
CA ALA A 10 -17.56 -43.06 37.22
C ALA A 10 -16.34 -43.78 36.63
N ASP A 11 -16.40 -44.19 35.37
CA ASP A 11 -15.33 -44.93 34.70
C ASP A 11 -14.30 -44.00 34.02
N LEU A 12 -14.61 -42.70 33.92
CA LEU A 12 -13.74 -41.75 33.24
C LEU A 12 -12.38 -41.58 33.95
N GLU A 13 -12.41 -41.42 35.26
CA GLU A 13 -11.21 -41.16 36.06
C GLU A 13 -10.24 -42.36 36.03
N PRO A 14 -10.71 -43.63 36.23
CA PRO A 14 -9.86 -44.80 36.05
C PRO A 14 -9.29 -44.97 34.63
N ALA A 15 -10.09 -44.69 33.61
CA ALA A 15 -9.64 -44.77 32.22
C ALA A 15 -8.54 -43.72 31.92
N MET A 16 -8.73 -42.50 32.40
CA MET A 16 -7.73 -41.42 32.28
C MET A 16 -6.42 -41.78 32.99
N ALA A 17 -6.51 -42.31 34.22
CA ALA A 17 -5.33 -42.72 34.98
C ALA A 17 -4.55 -43.83 34.26
N SER A 18 -5.24 -44.77 33.62
CA SER A 18 -4.63 -45.82 32.80
C SER A 18 -3.89 -45.27 31.61
N LEU A 19 -4.47 -44.28 30.89
CA LEU A 19 -3.84 -43.63 29.73
C LEU A 19 -2.63 -42.78 30.14
N VAL A 20 -2.68 -42.12 31.29
CA VAL A 20 -1.55 -41.40 31.85
C VAL A 20 -0.43 -42.39 32.24
N SER A 21 -0.75 -43.46 32.90
CA SER A 21 0.24 -44.47 33.30
C SER A 21 0.90 -45.18 32.12
N ALA A 22 0.16 -45.33 31.01
CA ALA A 22 0.65 -45.84 29.74
C ALA A 22 1.48 -44.82 28.94
N GLY A 23 1.61 -43.57 29.41
CA GLY A 23 2.33 -42.50 28.71
C GLY A 23 1.65 -42.00 27.43
N VAL A 24 0.36 -42.25 27.26
CA VAL A 24 -0.40 -41.83 26.07
C VAL A 24 -0.86 -40.39 26.17
N ILE A 25 -1.31 -39.97 27.36
CA ILE A 25 -1.76 -38.61 27.64
C ILE A 25 -1.01 -38.01 28.82
N GLU A 26 -0.96 -36.68 28.88
CA GLU A 26 -0.35 -35.92 29.99
C GLU A 26 -1.27 -35.93 31.22
N SER A 27 -0.66 -35.88 32.41
CA SER A 27 -1.40 -35.65 33.65
C SER A 27 -1.86 -34.18 33.73
N GLY A 28 -3.15 -33.92 33.80
CA GLY A 28 -3.69 -32.56 33.92
C GLY A 28 -5.19 -32.46 33.69
N GLY A 29 -5.77 -31.27 33.89
CA GLY A 29 -7.21 -31.01 33.73
C GLY A 29 -7.70 -30.99 32.27
N VAL A 30 -6.81 -30.93 31.31
CA VAL A 30 -7.09 -30.94 29.87
C VAL A 30 -6.43 -32.18 29.26
N VAL A 31 -7.18 -32.97 28.52
CA VAL A 31 -6.66 -34.15 27.81
C VAL A 31 -5.72 -33.74 26.70
N ARG A 32 -4.43 -34.03 26.86
CA ARG A 32 -3.38 -33.79 25.85
C ARG A 32 -2.61 -35.10 25.64
N PHE A 33 -2.30 -35.36 24.38
CA PHE A 33 -1.37 -36.44 24.06
C PHE A 33 0.05 -36.06 24.43
N THR A 34 0.82 -37.00 24.98
CA THR A 34 2.22 -36.80 25.33
C THR A 34 3.09 -36.56 24.09
N HIS A 35 2.68 -37.10 22.93
CA HIS A 35 3.38 -36.89 21.67
C HIS A 35 2.42 -36.79 20.49
N PRO A 36 2.63 -35.85 19.53
CA PRO A 36 1.78 -35.69 18.33
C PRO A 36 1.61 -36.96 17.49
N ILE A 37 2.63 -37.83 17.44
CA ILE A 37 2.59 -39.11 16.72
C ILE A 37 1.50 -40.02 17.29
N LEU A 38 1.32 -40.09 18.61
CA LEU A 38 0.28 -40.92 19.25
C LEU A 38 -1.12 -40.45 18.83
N ARG A 39 -1.33 -39.15 18.84
CA ARG A 39 -2.57 -38.54 18.34
C ARG A 39 -2.81 -38.94 16.88
N THR A 40 -1.81 -38.80 16.02
CA THR A 40 -1.95 -39.11 14.60
C THR A 40 -2.22 -40.59 14.35
N ALA A 41 -1.53 -41.47 15.07
CA ALA A 41 -1.73 -42.92 14.96
C ALA A 41 -3.13 -43.34 15.42
N ILE A 42 -3.56 -42.92 16.63
CA ILE A 42 -4.86 -43.26 17.18
C ILE A 42 -6.00 -42.70 16.31
N TYR A 43 -5.88 -41.44 15.85
CA TYR A 43 -6.88 -40.84 14.99
C TYR A 43 -6.91 -41.50 13.60
N GLY A 44 -5.74 -41.89 13.07
CA GLY A 44 -5.62 -42.60 11.79
C GLY A 44 -6.18 -44.02 11.79
N ASP A 45 -6.15 -44.68 12.94
CA ASP A 45 -6.69 -46.04 13.12
C ASP A 45 -8.23 -46.08 13.15
N LEU A 46 -8.88 -44.94 13.43
CA LEU A 46 -10.35 -44.85 13.34
C LEU A 46 -10.79 -44.89 11.86
N SER A 47 -11.82 -45.69 11.58
CA SER A 47 -12.48 -45.66 10.28
C SER A 47 -13.12 -44.29 9.99
N ALA A 48 -13.34 -43.95 8.70
CA ALA A 48 -13.99 -42.71 8.32
C ALA A 48 -15.35 -42.53 9.01
N ALA A 49 -16.17 -43.60 9.06
CA ALA A 49 -17.47 -43.56 9.71
C ALA A 49 -17.40 -43.36 11.24
N GLU A 50 -16.37 -43.90 11.89
CA GLU A 50 -16.15 -43.66 13.32
C GLU A 50 -15.72 -42.23 13.61
N ARG A 51 -14.80 -41.68 12.82
CA ARG A 51 -14.40 -40.27 12.93
C ARG A 51 -15.59 -39.35 12.76
N GLU A 52 -16.39 -39.56 11.73
CA GLU A 52 -17.58 -38.76 11.46
C GLU A 52 -18.59 -38.81 12.62
N ARG A 53 -18.92 -40.02 13.12
CA ARG A 53 -19.81 -40.17 14.31
C ARG A 53 -19.27 -39.41 15.52
N LEU A 54 -17.96 -39.50 15.78
CA LEU A 54 -17.33 -38.84 16.92
C LEU A 54 -17.37 -37.31 16.74
N HIS A 55 -17.13 -36.78 15.54
CA HIS A 55 -17.23 -35.34 15.26
C HIS A 55 -18.68 -34.86 15.37
N CYS A 56 -19.67 -35.55 14.85
CA CYS A 56 -21.09 -35.26 15.05
C CYS A 56 -21.47 -35.24 16.54
N SER A 57 -20.99 -36.21 17.31
CA SER A 57 -21.25 -36.24 18.75
C SER A 57 -20.56 -35.09 19.49
N ALA A 58 -19.35 -34.78 19.12
CA ALA A 58 -18.58 -33.67 19.70
C ALA A 58 -19.23 -32.31 19.41
N SER A 59 -19.68 -32.05 18.19
CA SER A 59 -20.38 -30.81 17.83
C SER A 59 -21.61 -30.58 18.69
N LYS A 60 -22.49 -31.60 18.80
CA LYS A 60 -23.71 -31.57 19.64
C LYS A 60 -23.41 -31.35 21.13
N ILE A 61 -22.39 -32.01 21.66
CA ILE A 61 -21.99 -31.84 23.07
C ILE A 61 -21.47 -30.44 23.34
N LEU A 62 -20.67 -29.87 22.44
CA LEU A 62 -20.13 -28.51 22.53
C LEU A 62 -21.23 -27.46 22.43
N GLU A 63 -22.15 -27.63 21.49
CA GLU A 63 -23.30 -26.73 21.30
C GLU A 63 -24.18 -26.69 22.56
N GLN A 64 -24.57 -27.89 23.11
CA GLN A 64 -25.33 -28.00 24.35
C GLN A 64 -24.64 -27.34 25.56
N ARG A 65 -23.33 -27.14 25.51
CA ARG A 65 -22.53 -26.48 26.54
C ARG A 65 -22.34 -24.98 26.30
N GLY A 66 -22.89 -24.46 25.23
CA GLY A 66 -22.69 -23.06 24.82
C GLY A 66 -21.23 -22.73 24.46
N ALA A 67 -20.52 -23.68 23.88
CA ALA A 67 -19.16 -23.46 23.41
C ALA A 67 -19.14 -22.42 22.28
N PRO A 68 -18.01 -21.65 22.09
CA PRO A 68 -17.87 -20.74 20.97
C PRO A 68 -18.15 -21.40 19.63
N ALA A 69 -18.86 -20.70 18.73
CA ALA A 69 -19.30 -21.22 17.44
C ALA A 69 -18.15 -21.81 16.61
N GLY A 70 -16.96 -21.21 16.66
CA GLY A 70 -15.77 -21.72 15.97
C GLY A 70 -15.32 -23.11 16.44
N GLN A 71 -15.52 -23.46 17.73
CA GLN A 71 -15.19 -24.79 18.24
C GLN A 71 -16.16 -25.84 17.72
N VAL A 72 -17.45 -25.52 17.67
CA VAL A 72 -18.49 -26.40 17.13
C VAL A 72 -18.29 -26.59 15.62
N ALA A 73 -18.08 -25.49 14.91
CA ALA A 73 -17.82 -25.48 13.47
C ALA A 73 -16.59 -26.33 13.08
N ALA A 74 -15.51 -26.31 13.88
CA ALA A 74 -14.33 -27.14 13.63
C ALA A 74 -14.64 -28.63 13.58
N HIS A 75 -15.65 -29.09 14.34
CA HIS A 75 -16.12 -30.49 14.27
C HIS A 75 -17.09 -30.70 13.09
N LEU A 76 -18.01 -29.77 12.82
CA LEU A 76 -18.92 -29.85 11.67
C LEU A 76 -18.16 -29.87 10.33
N MET A 77 -17.06 -29.17 10.23
CA MET A 77 -16.18 -29.20 9.03
C MET A 77 -15.53 -30.57 8.77
N GLN A 78 -15.59 -31.50 9.72
CA GLN A 78 -15.08 -32.88 9.60
C GLN A 78 -16.19 -33.92 9.36
N THR A 79 -17.42 -33.47 9.11
CA THR A 79 -18.60 -34.32 8.85
C THR A 79 -19.17 -34.03 7.47
N GLU A 80 -19.93 -34.99 6.93
CA GLU A 80 -20.71 -34.75 5.71
C GLU A 80 -21.93 -33.86 5.99
N ALA A 81 -22.47 -33.22 4.93
CA ALA A 81 -23.68 -32.42 5.02
C ALA A 81 -24.91 -33.31 5.33
N ALA A 82 -25.70 -32.88 6.30
CA ALA A 82 -26.84 -33.63 6.80
C ALA A 82 -28.19 -32.93 6.56
N ALA A 83 -28.21 -31.84 5.80
CA ALA A 83 -29.36 -30.95 5.57
C ALA A 83 -29.90 -30.36 6.90
N ASP A 84 -28.99 -29.87 7.75
CA ASP A 84 -29.26 -29.36 9.08
C ASP A 84 -29.27 -27.81 9.07
N GLU A 85 -30.45 -27.19 9.24
CA GLU A 85 -30.62 -25.75 9.28
C GLU A 85 -29.90 -25.08 10.49
N GLU A 86 -29.80 -25.81 11.64
CA GLU A 86 -29.06 -25.32 12.82
C GLU A 86 -27.57 -25.22 12.50
N ALA A 87 -27.03 -26.21 11.77
CA ALA A 87 -25.64 -26.18 11.30
C ALA A 87 -25.36 -25.01 10.36
N VAL A 88 -26.30 -24.63 9.48
CA VAL A 88 -26.18 -23.44 8.62
C VAL A 88 -25.99 -22.18 9.46
N SER A 89 -26.88 -21.96 10.43
CA SER A 89 -26.83 -20.79 11.31
C SER A 89 -25.51 -20.72 12.10
N LEU A 90 -25.06 -21.84 12.63
CA LEU A 90 -23.83 -21.94 13.41
C LEU A 90 -22.58 -21.72 12.56
N LEU A 91 -22.51 -22.30 11.36
CA LEU A 91 -21.40 -22.10 10.43
C LEU A 91 -21.29 -20.62 9.99
N ARG A 92 -22.44 -19.96 9.74
CA ARG A 92 -22.49 -18.52 9.45
C ARG A 92 -21.97 -17.67 10.62
N HIS A 93 -22.35 -18.02 11.86
CA HIS A 93 -21.87 -17.33 13.05
C HIS A 93 -20.35 -17.50 13.20
N ALA A 94 -19.86 -18.74 13.11
CA ALA A 94 -18.43 -19.04 13.15
C ALA A 94 -17.64 -18.35 12.05
N ALA A 95 -18.20 -18.26 10.84
CA ALA A 95 -17.56 -17.53 9.72
C ALA A 95 -17.44 -16.02 10.00
N ARG A 96 -18.46 -15.40 10.62
CA ARG A 96 -18.39 -13.98 11.03
C ARG A 96 -17.32 -13.76 12.10
N ASP A 97 -17.22 -14.65 13.07
CA ASP A 97 -16.16 -14.59 14.07
C ASP A 97 -14.77 -14.74 13.43
N ALA A 98 -14.60 -15.69 12.51
CA ALA A 98 -13.36 -15.90 11.76
C ALA A 98 -12.95 -14.64 10.96
N LEU A 99 -13.91 -13.97 10.30
CA LEU A 99 -13.66 -12.71 9.59
C LEU A 99 -13.20 -11.59 10.52
N THR A 100 -13.73 -11.52 11.76
CA THR A 100 -13.27 -10.51 12.74
C THR A 100 -11.85 -10.76 13.22
N LEU A 101 -11.40 -12.02 13.18
CA LEU A 101 -10.04 -12.46 13.52
C LEU A 101 -9.08 -12.43 12.30
N GLY A 102 -9.57 -12.04 11.11
CA GLY A 102 -8.77 -11.97 9.89
C GLY A 102 -8.63 -13.30 9.14
N ASP A 103 -9.32 -14.38 9.54
CA ASP A 103 -9.34 -15.67 8.84
C ASP A 103 -10.44 -15.71 7.78
N ALA A 104 -10.21 -15.00 6.66
CA ALA A 104 -11.15 -14.95 5.55
C ALA A 104 -11.27 -16.31 4.82
N ALA A 105 -10.18 -17.07 4.74
CA ALA A 105 -10.17 -18.37 4.08
C ALA A 105 -10.96 -19.41 4.90
N GLY A 106 -10.79 -19.43 6.22
CA GLY A 106 -11.58 -20.27 7.11
C GLY A 106 -13.07 -19.92 7.07
N ALA A 107 -13.40 -18.62 7.05
CA ALA A 107 -14.77 -18.16 6.90
C ALA A 107 -15.40 -18.63 5.57
N ALA A 108 -14.68 -18.49 4.46
CA ALA A 108 -15.15 -18.97 3.15
C ALA A 108 -15.41 -20.48 3.14
N ALA A 109 -14.51 -21.28 3.75
CA ALA A 109 -14.71 -22.73 3.87
C ALA A 109 -15.96 -23.08 4.69
N MET A 110 -16.20 -22.38 5.81
CA MET A 110 -17.40 -22.58 6.64
C MET A 110 -18.68 -22.23 5.88
N LEU A 111 -18.68 -21.12 5.12
CA LEU A 111 -19.84 -20.68 4.33
C LEU A 111 -20.11 -21.60 3.13
N ALA A 112 -19.06 -22.09 2.47
CA ALA A 112 -19.19 -23.12 1.44
C ALA A 112 -19.80 -24.41 2.01
N ARG A 113 -19.39 -24.80 3.21
CA ARG A 113 -19.98 -25.94 3.93
C ARG A 113 -21.45 -25.67 4.30
N ALA A 114 -21.80 -24.44 4.72
CA ALA A 114 -23.18 -24.05 4.99
C ALA A 114 -24.08 -24.16 3.75
N LEU A 115 -23.59 -23.83 2.56
CA LEU A 115 -24.33 -24.02 1.30
C LEU A 115 -24.57 -25.50 0.97
N ASN A 116 -23.68 -26.40 1.39
CA ASN A 116 -23.84 -27.85 1.22
C ASN A 116 -24.85 -28.46 2.20
N GLU A 117 -25.20 -27.75 3.29
CA GLU A 117 -26.27 -28.14 4.23
C GLU A 117 -27.71 -27.92 3.74
N PRO A 118 -28.02 -27.64 2.62
CA PRO A 118 -28.70 -26.57 1.92
C PRO A 118 -29.49 -25.63 2.85
N PRO A 119 -29.15 -24.34 2.86
CA PRO A 119 -29.91 -23.36 3.65
C PRO A 119 -31.32 -23.20 3.11
N ALA A 120 -32.25 -22.77 3.97
CA ALA A 120 -33.60 -22.42 3.55
C ALA A 120 -33.59 -21.48 2.31
N PRO A 121 -34.52 -21.60 1.36
CA PRO A 121 -34.54 -20.78 0.14
C PRO A 121 -34.47 -19.28 0.42
N THR A 122 -35.06 -18.82 1.52
CA THR A 122 -35.05 -17.40 1.97
C THR A 122 -33.67 -16.95 2.49
N GLU A 123 -32.84 -17.87 2.95
CA GLU A 123 -31.50 -17.57 3.51
C GLU A 123 -30.36 -17.82 2.50
N ARG A 124 -30.62 -18.64 1.47
CA ARG A 124 -29.60 -19.03 0.49
C ARG A 124 -28.87 -17.81 -0.12
N GLY A 125 -29.62 -16.79 -0.53
CA GLY A 125 -29.06 -15.58 -1.12
C GLY A 125 -28.08 -14.88 -0.18
N MET A 126 -28.40 -14.81 1.12
CA MET A 126 -27.55 -14.21 2.14
C MET A 126 -26.27 -15.04 2.37
N VAL A 127 -26.36 -16.37 2.41
CA VAL A 127 -25.19 -17.25 2.55
C VAL A 127 -24.28 -17.15 1.33
N VAL A 128 -24.83 -17.05 0.12
CA VAL A 128 -24.09 -16.83 -1.13
C VAL A 128 -23.36 -15.49 -1.11
N LEU A 129 -24.03 -14.44 -0.63
CA LEU A 129 -23.41 -13.12 -0.47
C LEU A 129 -22.25 -13.16 0.55
N GLU A 130 -22.49 -13.73 1.73
CA GLU A 130 -21.46 -13.88 2.79
C GLU A 130 -20.26 -14.69 2.27
N LEU A 131 -20.50 -15.77 1.51
CA LEU A 131 -19.42 -16.56 0.89
C LEU A 131 -18.64 -15.72 -0.13
N GLY A 132 -19.32 -15.01 -1.02
CA GLY A 132 -18.68 -14.13 -1.98
C GLY A 132 -17.79 -13.09 -1.31
N GLN A 133 -18.29 -12.48 -0.24
CA GLN A 133 -17.54 -11.50 0.55
C GLN A 133 -16.32 -12.10 1.27
N ALA A 134 -16.46 -13.29 1.85
CA ALA A 134 -15.34 -13.99 2.50
C ALA A 134 -14.25 -14.38 1.49
N LEU A 135 -14.65 -14.90 0.32
CA LEU A 135 -13.74 -15.21 -0.78
C LEU A 135 -13.04 -13.96 -1.32
N ALA A 136 -13.77 -12.84 -1.47
CA ALA A 136 -13.19 -11.58 -1.91
C ALA A 136 -12.14 -11.07 -0.92
N ARG A 137 -12.42 -11.13 0.39
CA ARG A 137 -11.45 -10.77 1.44
C ARG A 137 -10.23 -11.68 1.45
N ALA A 138 -10.40 -12.95 1.09
CA ALA A 138 -9.30 -13.90 0.94
C ALA A 138 -8.51 -13.69 -0.37
N GLY A 139 -8.90 -12.74 -1.23
CA GLY A 139 -8.30 -12.53 -2.54
C GLY A 139 -8.61 -13.64 -3.56
N ALA A 140 -9.60 -14.48 -3.28
CA ALA A 140 -9.90 -15.66 -4.08
C ALA A 140 -10.77 -15.31 -5.30
N PRO A 141 -10.33 -15.61 -6.55
CA PRO A 141 -11.11 -15.32 -7.76
C PRO A 141 -12.44 -16.06 -7.82
N GLN A 142 -12.62 -17.12 -7.02
CA GLN A 142 -13.88 -17.86 -6.88
C GLN A 142 -15.04 -17.00 -6.34
N ALA A 143 -14.77 -15.82 -5.75
CA ALA A 143 -15.78 -14.86 -5.32
C ALA A 143 -16.62 -14.29 -6.48
N ILE A 144 -16.07 -14.24 -7.70
CA ILE A 144 -16.73 -13.63 -8.86
C ILE A 144 -18.07 -14.30 -9.16
N ALA A 145 -18.13 -15.63 -9.15
CA ALA A 145 -19.35 -16.36 -9.51
C ALA A 145 -20.51 -16.12 -8.53
N PRO A 146 -20.36 -16.33 -7.20
CA PRO A 146 -21.45 -16.08 -6.25
C PRO A 146 -21.89 -14.61 -6.21
N LEU A 147 -20.96 -13.65 -6.27
CA LEU A 147 -21.32 -12.24 -6.28
C LEU A 147 -22.06 -11.84 -7.57
N SER A 148 -21.68 -12.39 -8.73
CA SER A 148 -22.38 -12.17 -9.99
C SER A 148 -23.78 -12.74 -9.98
N GLU A 149 -24.02 -13.89 -9.34
CA GLU A 149 -25.33 -14.50 -9.15
C GLU A 149 -26.25 -13.55 -8.39
N ILE A 150 -25.78 -12.96 -7.29
CA ILE A 150 -26.56 -12.00 -6.50
C ILE A 150 -26.87 -10.74 -7.32
N VAL A 151 -25.89 -10.14 -7.97
CA VAL A 151 -26.11 -8.93 -8.79
C VAL A 151 -27.12 -9.20 -9.91
N ALA A 152 -27.16 -10.39 -10.48
CA ALA A 152 -28.04 -10.72 -11.59
C ALA A 152 -29.46 -11.09 -11.16
N HIS A 153 -29.63 -11.83 -10.05
CA HIS A 153 -30.87 -12.53 -9.76
C HIS A 153 -31.51 -12.23 -8.39
N SER A 154 -30.81 -11.59 -7.45
CA SER A 154 -31.39 -11.27 -6.14
C SER A 154 -32.45 -10.17 -6.26
N ASP A 155 -33.58 -10.32 -5.56
CA ASP A 155 -34.60 -9.29 -5.39
C ASP A 155 -34.32 -8.40 -4.16
N ASP A 156 -33.32 -8.76 -3.34
CA ASP A 156 -32.88 -7.98 -2.18
C ASP A 156 -31.94 -6.86 -2.63
N GLU A 157 -32.41 -5.63 -2.53
CA GLU A 157 -31.67 -4.41 -2.92
C GLU A 157 -30.34 -4.29 -2.17
N GLU A 158 -30.34 -4.54 -0.85
CA GLU A 158 -29.15 -4.43 -0.01
C GLU A 158 -28.08 -5.46 -0.43
N ALA A 159 -28.51 -6.68 -0.73
CA ALA A 159 -27.63 -7.74 -1.22
C ALA A 159 -27.05 -7.40 -2.60
N VAL A 160 -27.87 -6.86 -3.51
CA VAL A 160 -27.43 -6.42 -4.85
C VAL A 160 -26.35 -5.33 -4.75
N VAL A 161 -26.60 -4.32 -3.90
CA VAL A 161 -25.65 -3.21 -3.68
C VAL A 161 -24.34 -3.73 -3.10
N ALA A 162 -24.39 -4.53 -2.03
CA ALA A 162 -23.21 -5.08 -1.38
C ALA A 162 -22.41 -5.97 -2.34
N ALA A 163 -23.07 -6.86 -3.09
CA ALA A 163 -22.41 -7.73 -4.06
C ALA A 163 -21.78 -6.95 -5.22
N ALA A 164 -22.45 -5.91 -5.72
CA ALA A 164 -21.94 -5.08 -6.82
C ALA A 164 -20.69 -4.29 -6.42
N ILE A 165 -20.68 -3.71 -5.22
CA ILE A 165 -19.51 -2.99 -4.70
C ILE A 165 -18.33 -3.94 -4.55
N GLU A 166 -18.53 -5.10 -3.93
CA GLU A 166 -17.46 -6.09 -3.74
C GLU A 166 -16.92 -6.62 -5.06
N LEU A 167 -17.82 -7.04 -5.96
CA LEU A 167 -17.45 -7.59 -7.26
C LEU A 167 -16.73 -6.55 -8.13
N SER A 168 -17.21 -5.30 -8.16
CA SER A 168 -16.56 -4.22 -8.90
C SER A 168 -15.17 -3.94 -8.36
N GLY A 169 -15.00 -3.91 -7.05
CA GLY A 169 -13.70 -3.75 -6.40
C GLY A 169 -12.72 -4.85 -6.84
N MET A 170 -13.13 -6.11 -6.78
CA MET A 170 -12.31 -7.23 -7.26
C MET A 170 -11.95 -7.11 -8.74
N LEU A 171 -12.89 -6.73 -9.59
CA LEU A 171 -12.65 -6.56 -11.03
C LEU A 171 -11.71 -5.39 -11.32
N PHE A 172 -11.83 -4.29 -10.60
CA PHE A 172 -10.88 -3.19 -10.68
C PHE A 172 -9.47 -3.68 -10.35
N PHE A 173 -9.30 -4.42 -9.26
CA PHE A 173 -8.01 -4.96 -8.84
C PHE A 173 -7.49 -6.11 -9.72
N ALA A 174 -8.36 -6.81 -10.43
CA ALA A 174 -7.96 -7.82 -11.42
C ALA A 174 -7.60 -7.23 -12.80
N GLY A 175 -7.44 -5.91 -12.93
CA GLY A 175 -7.15 -5.24 -14.21
C GLY A 175 -8.31 -5.25 -15.20
N LYS A 176 -9.55 -5.38 -14.72
CA LYS A 176 -10.79 -5.41 -15.51
C LYS A 176 -11.75 -4.25 -15.17
N PRO A 177 -11.27 -3.01 -15.25
CA PRO A 177 -12.02 -1.86 -14.76
C PRO A 177 -13.31 -1.61 -15.55
N ALA A 178 -13.35 -1.89 -16.85
CA ALA A 178 -14.56 -1.76 -17.66
C ALA A 178 -15.67 -2.72 -17.20
N GLU A 179 -15.31 -3.97 -16.88
CA GLU A 179 -16.23 -4.95 -16.33
C GLU A 179 -16.76 -4.49 -14.95
N GLY A 180 -15.86 -3.98 -14.08
CA GLY A 180 -16.22 -3.45 -12.76
C GLY A 180 -17.21 -2.27 -12.85
N ALA A 181 -16.96 -1.30 -13.71
CA ALA A 181 -17.86 -0.17 -13.95
C ALA A 181 -19.23 -0.64 -14.50
N ALA A 182 -19.26 -1.62 -15.40
CA ALA A 182 -20.48 -2.19 -15.94
C ALA A 182 -21.32 -2.92 -14.87
N ILE A 183 -20.69 -3.55 -13.89
CA ILE A 183 -21.37 -4.15 -12.74
C ILE A 183 -22.08 -3.07 -11.91
N LEU A 184 -21.37 -1.98 -11.56
CA LEU A 184 -21.97 -0.87 -10.81
C LEU A 184 -23.13 -0.25 -11.57
N HIS A 185 -23.00 0.00 -12.87
CA HIS A 185 -24.08 0.51 -13.69
C HIS A 185 -25.32 -0.40 -13.72
N ARG A 186 -25.12 -1.71 -13.85
CA ARG A 186 -26.26 -2.67 -13.79
C ARG A 186 -26.96 -2.63 -12.43
N ALA A 187 -26.21 -2.58 -11.35
CA ALA A 187 -26.78 -2.46 -10.01
C ALA A 187 -27.55 -1.13 -9.84
N GLN A 188 -27.00 -0.01 -10.34
CA GLN A 188 -27.68 1.30 -10.33
C GLN A 188 -29.03 1.29 -11.03
N GLN A 189 -29.24 0.47 -12.06
CA GLN A 189 -30.51 0.33 -12.77
C GLN A 189 -31.57 -0.48 -11.99
N ARG A 190 -31.12 -1.24 -10.98
CA ARG A 190 -31.98 -2.13 -10.16
C ARG A 190 -32.40 -1.52 -8.83
N VAL A 191 -31.79 -0.41 -8.43
CA VAL A 191 -32.07 0.28 -7.16
C VAL A 191 -32.76 1.63 -7.40
N PRO A 192 -33.60 2.11 -6.46
CA PRO A 192 -34.25 3.41 -6.57
C PRO A 192 -33.22 4.56 -6.74
N PRO A 193 -33.50 5.56 -7.61
CA PRO A 193 -32.52 6.59 -7.95
C PRO A 193 -32.14 7.52 -6.78
N ASN A 194 -32.99 7.62 -5.77
CA ASN A 194 -32.80 8.48 -4.59
C ASN A 194 -32.66 7.67 -3.29
N GLY A 195 -32.36 6.37 -3.39
CA GLY A 195 -32.16 5.48 -2.24
C GLY A 195 -30.73 5.48 -1.73
N LEU A 196 -30.55 5.01 -0.48
CA LEU A 196 -29.23 4.84 0.13
C LEU A 196 -28.34 3.88 -0.67
N GLY A 197 -28.92 2.81 -1.23
CA GLY A 197 -28.20 1.86 -2.09
C GLY A 197 -27.66 2.53 -3.35
N ARG A 198 -28.41 3.47 -3.95
CA ARG A 198 -27.93 4.25 -5.09
C ARG A 198 -26.73 5.13 -4.72
N GLU A 199 -26.79 5.81 -3.58
CA GLU A 199 -25.70 6.63 -3.08
C GLU A 199 -24.41 5.80 -2.88
N GLN A 200 -24.53 4.60 -2.32
CA GLN A 200 -23.39 3.69 -2.13
C GLN A 200 -22.75 3.25 -3.45
N LEU A 201 -23.57 2.94 -4.47
CA LEU A 201 -23.07 2.59 -5.81
C LEU A 201 -22.41 3.79 -6.51
N ASP A 202 -22.99 4.99 -6.34
CA ASP A 202 -22.43 6.23 -6.87
C ASP A 202 -21.07 6.53 -6.25
N VAL A 203 -20.93 6.38 -4.93
CA VAL A 203 -19.65 6.50 -4.20
C VAL A 203 -18.63 5.49 -4.72
N ALA A 204 -19.03 4.25 -4.94
CA ALA A 204 -18.12 3.21 -5.44
C ALA A 204 -17.61 3.54 -6.85
N LEU A 205 -18.48 3.99 -7.75
CA LEU A 205 -18.11 4.37 -9.13
C LEU A 205 -17.23 5.62 -9.16
N LEU A 206 -17.58 6.64 -8.37
CA LEU A 206 -16.77 7.85 -8.20
C LEU A 206 -15.38 7.51 -7.63
N GLY A 207 -15.31 6.68 -6.59
CA GLY A 207 -14.04 6.25 -5.98
C GLY A 207 -13.14 5.49 -6.95
N ALA A 208 -13.73 4.73 -7.88
CA ALA A 208 -12.98 4.01 -8.91
C ALA A 208 -12.51 4.91 -10.07
N SER A 209 -13.03 6.13 -10.21
CA SER A 209 -12.79 7.01 -11.36
C SER A 209 -11.33 7.39 -11.61
N TYR A 210 -10.46 7.21 -10.62
CA TYR A 210 -9.02 7.44 -10.72
C TYR A 210 -8.18 6.16 -10.81
N THR A 211 -8.81 5.00 -11.03
CA THR A 211 -8.07 3.75 -11.22
C THR A 211 -7.84 3.44 -12.70
N SER A 212 -8.77 3.82 -13.58
CA SER A 212 -8.69 3.52 -15.01
C SER A 212 -9.49 4.50 -15.87
N PHE A 213 -9.20 4.51 -17.18
CA PHE A 213 -9.93 5.31 -18.17
C PHE A 213 -11.39 4.89 -18.30
N SER A 214 -11.67 3.59 -18.30
CA SER A 214 -13.03 3.07 -18.38
C SER A 214 -13.86 3.49 -17.19
N ALA A 215 -13.31 3.40 -15.95
CA ALA A 215 -14.00 3.86 -14.75
C ALA A 215 -14.19 5.38 -14.75
N ARG A 216 -13.18 6.16 -15.19
CA ARG A 216 -13.31 7.63 -15.33
C ARG A 216 -14.40 8.01 -16.30
N ARG A 217 -14.42 7.41 -17.49
CA ARG A 217 -15.44 7.66 -18.51
C ARG A 217 -16.84 7.31 -18.00
N ALA A 218 -16.98 6.19 -17.29
CA ALA A 218 -18.26 5.78 -16.71
C ALA A 218 -18.75 6.76 -15.63
N ALA A 219 -17.83 7.34 -14.83
CA ALA A 219 -18.17 8.30 -13.78
C ALA A 219 -18.27 9.75 -14.29
N GLU A 220 -17.79 10.07 -15.49
CA GLU A 220 -17.69 11.45 -16.01
C GLU A 220 -18.99 12.26 -15.93
N PRO A 221 -20.18 11.71 -16.31
CA PRO A 221 -21.44 12.45 -16.20
C PRO A 221 -21.75 12.87 -14.75
N MET A 222 -21.35 12.06 -13.78
CA MET A 222 -21.53 12.36 -12.36
C MET A 222 -20.49 13.39 -11.89
N ILE A 223 -19.24 13.23 -12.28
CA ILE A 223 -18.12 14.11 -11.92
C ILE A 223 -18.40 15.55 -12.38
N LEU A 224 -18.92 15.73 -13.58
CA LEU A 224 -19.30 17.06 -14.12
C LEU A 224 -20.40 17.76 -13.30
N GLN A 225 -21.20 17.01 -12.54
CA GLN A 225 -22.24 17.52 -11.67
C GLN A 225 -21.79 17.77 -10.24
N LEU A 226 -20.60 17.29 -9.84
CA LEU A 226 -20.09 17.50 -8.49
C LEU A 226 -19.93 18.99 -8.19
N ARG A 227 -20.34 19.38 -7.01
CA ARG A 227 -20.19 20.73 -6.48
C ARG A 227 -19.59 20.64 -5.08
N ASP A 228 -18.77 21.62 -4.73
CA ASP A 228 -18.25 21.75 -3.37
C ASP A 228 -19.42 21.96 -2.39
N PRO A 229 -19.65 21.04 -1.42
CA PRO A 229 -20.77 21.14 -0.48
C PRO A 229 -20.61 22.30 0.53
N GLY A 230 -19.41 22.89 0.60
CA GLY A 230 -19.06 23.90 1.60
C GLY A 230 -18.90 23.31 3.00
N GLY A 231 -17.77 23.55 3.65
CA GLY A 231 -17.47 23.02 4.97
C GLY A 231 -16.88 21.58 4.98
N PRO A 232 -16.67 20.99 6.17
CA PRO A 232 -16.17 19.64 6.33
C PRO A 232 -17.22 18.61 5.89
N ALA A 233 -16.77 17.47 5.37
CA ALA A 233 -17.64 16.38 4.95
C ALA A 233 -18.44 15.82 6.13
N ARG A 234 -19.74 15.61 5.94
CA ARG A 234 -20.68 15.07 6.94
C ARG A 234 -21.01 13.60 6.73
N GLY A 235 -20.61 13.03 5.60
CA GLY A 235 -20.87 11.65 5.24
C GLY A 235 -20.02 11.20 4.08
N MET A 236 -20.19 9.95 3.67
CA MET A 236 -19.35 9.29 2.67
C MET A 236 -19.47 9.95 1.28
N LEU A 237 -20.65 10.34 0.85
CA LEU A 237 -20.85 10.99 -0.45
C LEU A 237 -20.18 12.36 -0.51
N GLU A 238 -20.33 13.19 0.55
CA GLU A 238 -19.62 14.49 0.62
C GLU A 238 -18.10 14.31 0.67
N ALA A 239 -17.61 13.32 1.44
CA ALA A 239 -16.19 12.99 1.49
C ALA A 239 -15.65 12.52 0.13
N THR A 240 -16.40 11.67 -0.57
CA THR A 240 -16.05 11.22 -1.93
C THR A 240 -16.05 12.40 -2.90
N THR A 241 -17.06 13.26 -2.86
CA THR A 241 -17.13 14.47 -3.67
C THR A 241 -15.90 15.36 -3.46
N LEU A 242 -15.59 15.66 -2.20
CA LEU A 242 -14.43 16.50 -1.86
C LEU A 242 -13.09 15.84 -2.26
N GLY A 243 -12.94 14.52 -2.08
CA GLY A 243 -11.76 13.77 -2.49
C GLY A 243 -11.54 13.80 -4.01
N ILE A 244 -12.62 13.64 -4.79
CA ILE A 244 -12.57 13.74 -6.26
C ILE A 244 -12.23 15.16 -6.69
N LEU A 245 -12.90 16.17 -6.13
CA LEU A 245 -12.61 17.57 -6.45
C LEU A 245 -11.19 17.97 -6.07
N ALA A 246 -10.66 17.48 -4.93
CA ALA A 246 -9.28 17.71 -4.53
C ALA A 246 -8.29 17.13 -5.55
N MET A 247 -8.56 15.89 -6.01
CA MET A 247 -7.73 15.24 -7.00
C MET A 247 -7.84 15.91 -8.37
N ASP A 248 -9.02 16.36 -8.79
CA ASP A 248 -9.20 17.13 -10.03
C ASP A 248 -8.43 18.46 -10.00
N GLU A 249 -8.42 19.17 -8.87
CA GLU A 249 -7.60 20.39 -8.73
C GLU A 249 -6.11 20.09 -8.93
N ALA A 250 -5.63 18.95 -8.41
CA ALA A 250 -4.25 18.53 -8.57
C ALA A 250 -3.94 18.03 -9.99
N MET A 251 -4.78 17.18 -10.57
CA MET A 251 -4.50 16.54 -11.85
C MET A 251 -4.56 17.53 -13.02
N TYR A 252 -5.49 18.51 -12.98
CA TYR A 252 -5.70 19.48 -14.06
C TYR A 252 -4.97 20.83 -13.87
N VAL A 253 -3.91 20.85 -13.06
CA VAL A 253 -3.05 22.06 -12.88
C VAL A 253 -3.85 23.29 -12.42
N ARG A 254 -4.81 23.12 -11.49
CA ARG A 254 -5.65 24.24 -11.08
C ARG A 254 -5.07 24.98 -9.88
N SER A 255 -5.16 24.41 -8.66
CA SER A 255 -4.69 25.07 -7.44
C SER A 255 -4.28 24.08 -6.36
N ALA A 256 -3.02 24.11 -5.94
CA ALA A 256 -2.52 23.33 -4.80
C ALA A 256 -3.20 23.75 -3.48
N ALA A 257 -3.43 25.04 -3.28
CA ALA A 257 -4.11 25.53 -2.08
C ALA A 257 -5.54 24.99 -1.96
N LYS A 258 -6.28 24.98 -3.07
CA LYS A 258 -7.65 24.45 -3.10
C LYS A 258 -7.66 22.92 -3.00
N ALA A 259 -6.73 22.21 -3.66
CA ALA A 259 -6.58 20.77 -3.50
C ALA A 259 -6.33 20.37 -2.03
N ARG A 260 -5.50 21.14 -1.33
CA ARG A 260 -5.23 20.96 0.10
C ARG A 260 -6.46 21.21 0.97
N ASP A 261 -7.19 22.30 0.74
CA ASP A 261 -8.43 22.62 1.48
C ASP A 261 -9.46 21.51 1.32
N LEU A 262 -9.76 21.13 0.07
CA LEU A 262 -10.74 20.08 -0.23
C LEU A 262 -10.32 18.72 0.34
N GLY A 263 -9.04 18.36 0.24
CA GLY A 263 -8.52 17.11 0.79
C GLY A 263 -8.64 17.02 2.31
N ARG A 264 -8.29 18.09 3.03
CA ARG A 264 -8.45 18.14 4.49
C ARG A 264 -9.90 18.09 4.92
N ARG A 265 -10.79 18.75 4.20
CA ARG A 265 -12.23 18.72 4.47
C ARG A 265 -12.85 17.36 4.17
N ALA A 266 -12.36 16.65 3.15
CA ALA A 266 -12.77 15.26 2.89
C ALA A 266 -12.44 14.35 4.09
N LEU A 267 -11.23 14.45 4.63
CA LEU A 267 -10.77 13.63 5.75
C LEU A 267 -11.48 13.94 7.09
N ALA A 268 -12.18 15.05 7.20
CA ALA A 268 -12.96 15.40 8.40
C ALA A 268 -14.12 14.42 8.67
N ALA A 269 -14.59 13.67 7.68
CA ALA A 269 -15.56 12.58 7.84
C ALA A 269 -14.99 11.35 8.58
N GLY A 270 -13.69 11.35 8.90
CA GLY A 270 -12.97 10.20 9.43
C GLY A 270 -12.44 9.28 8.32
N LEU A 271 -11.45 8.47 8.64
CA LEU A 271 -10.89 7.52 7.66
C LEU A 271 -11.79 6.28 7.53
N PRO A 272 -12.03 5.79 6.30
CA PRO A 272 -12.83 4.60 6.09
C PRO A 272 -12.12 3.37 6.62
N LEU A 273 -12.85 2.46 7.24
CA LEU A 273 -12.32 1.23 7.81
C LEU A 273 -11.83 0.25 6.72
N GLU A 274 -12.47 0.26 5.56
CA GLU A 274 -12.18 -0.60 4.42
C GLU A 274 -12.19 0.27 3.14
N PRO A 275 -11.09 0.93 2.77
CA PRO A 275 -11.04 1.83 1.60
C PRO A 275 -11.49 1.18 0.30
N HIS A 276 -11.23 -0.12 0.10
CA HIS A 276 -11.65 -0.87 -1.09
C HIS A 276 -13.17 -1.05 -1.22
N ARG A 277 -13.94 -0.85 -0.15
CA ARG A 277 -15.41 -0.92 -0.14
C ARG A 277 -16.08 0.45 -0.30
N GLY A 278 -15.64 1.23 -1.27
CA GLY A 278 -16.16 2.58 -1.53
C GLY A 278 -15.43 3.70 -0.79
N GLY A 279 -14.37 3.38 -0.02
CA GLY A 279 -13.54 4.36 0.69
C GLY A 279 -12.33 4.88 -0.08
N ASN A 280 -12.23 4.64 -1.38
CA ASN A 280 -11.09 5.06 -2.21
C ASN A 280 -10.89 6.58 -2.22
N TRP A 281 -11.95 7.34 -1.88
CA TRP A 281 -11.89 8.79 -1.73
C TRP A 281 -10.84 9.26 -0.71
N ALA A 282 -10.61 8.51 0.36
CA ALA A 282 -9.59 8.85 1.34
C ALA A 282 -8.18 8.76 0.73
N ILE A 283 -7.93 7.73 -0.08
CA ILE A 283 -6.66 7.57 -0.81
C ILE A 283 -6.48 8.72 -1.81
N LEU A 284 -7.55 9.11 -2.51
CA LEU A 284 -7.52 10.25 -3.44
C LEU A 284 -7.26 11.56 -2.71
N ALA A 285 -7.94 11.81 -1.59
CA ALA A 285 -7.70 12.98 -0.75
C ALA A 285 -6.26 13.03 -0.23
N LEU A 286 -5.73 11.91 0.28
CA LEU A 286 -4.35 11.81 0.78
C LEU A 286 -3.32 12.02 -0.35
N ALA A 287 -3.59 11.47 -1.54
CA ALA A 287 -2.75 11.70 -2.72
C ALA A 287 -2.77 13.19 -3.15
N ALA A 288 -3.95 13.81 -3.20
CA ALA A 288 -4.09 15.23 -3.54
C ALA A 288 -3.35 16.14 -2.53
N LEU A 289 -3.40 15.82 -1.23
CA LEU A 289 -2.62 16.52 -0.20
C LEU A 289 -1.12 16.43 -0.46
N ALA A 290 -0.61 15.25 -0.77
CA ALA A 290 0.82 15.07 -1.08
C ALA A 290 1.24 15.83 -2.35
N LEU A 291 0.38 15.85 -3.38
CA LEU A 291 0.62 16.63 -4.60
C LEU A 291 0.62 18.14 -4.34
N ALA A 292 -0.11 18.58 -3.32
CA ALA A 292 -0.17 19.98 -2.86
C ALA A 292 0.87 20.30 -1.76
N ASP A 293 1.90 19.48 -1.58
CA ASP A 293 2.98 19.60 -0.57
C ASP A 293 2.50 19.49 0.90
N ASP A 294 1.31 18.96 1.15
CA ASP A 294 0.83 18.67 2.51
C ASP A 294 1.19 17.22 2.91
N TYR A 295 2.48 16.96 2.95
CA TYR A 295 3.01 15.61 3.20
C TYR A 295 2.68 15.09 4.60
N GLU A 296 2.66 15.97 5.60
CA GLU A 296 2.38 15.58 6.98
C GLU A 296 0.97 14.97 7.11
N ALA A 297 -0.05 15.68 6.68
CA ALA A 297 -1.44 15.18 6.72
C ALA A 297 -1.61 13.92 5.86
N SER A 298 -0.94 13.86 4.70
CA SER A 298 -0.98 12.70 3.81
C SER A 298 -0.37 11.47 4.49
N MET A 299 0.83 11.56 5.05
CA MET A 299 1.50 10.42 5.69
C MET A 299 0.80 9.96 6.95
N GLN A 300 0.33 10.89 7.80
CA GLN A 300 -0.46 10.54 9.00
C GLN A 300 -1.73 9.76 8.66
N GLY A 301 -2.46 10.19 7.63
CA GLY A 301 -3.65 9.48 7.16
C GLY A 301 -3.34 8.08 6.63
N MET A 302 -2.28 7.93 5.85
CA MET A 302 -1.83 6.64 5.33
C MET A 302 -1.37 5.69 6.43
N ASP A 303 -0.63 6.19 7.44
CA ASP A 303 -0.21 5.40 8.59
C ASP A 303 -1.40 4.87 9.38
N ALA A 304 -2.43 5.70 9.58
CA ALA A 304 -3.66 5.28 10.26
C ALA A 304 -4.41 4.20 9.48
N ILE A 305 -4.54 4.33 8.14
CA ILE A 305 -5.15 3.30 7.30
C ILE A 305 -4.34 2.00 7.36
N LEU A 306 -3.01 2.07 7.25
CA LEU A 306 -2.13 0.91 7.31
C LEU A 306 -2.21 0.19 8.65
N ALA A 307 -2.24 0.92 9.76
CA ALA A 307 -2.38 0.34 11.09
C ALA A 307 -3.68 -0.46 11.23
N GLN A 308 -4.80 0.10 10.76
CA GLN A 308 -6.09 -0.59 10.77
C GLN A 308 -6.13 -1.79 9.83
N ALA A 309 -5.59 -1.64 8.61
CA ALA A 309 -5.56 -2.71 7.62
C ALA A 309 -4.74 -3.91 8.11
N ARG A 310 -3.58 -3.65 8.75
CA ARG A 310 -2.75 -4.70 9.36
C ARG A 310 -3.45 -5.40 10.50
N GLN A 311 -4.09 -4.65 11.41
CA GLN A 311 -4.84 -5.21 12.52
C GLN A 311 -5.96 -6.15 12.05
N ARG A 312 -6.58 -5.85 10.92
CA ARG A 312 -7.70 -6.62 10.35
C ARG A 312 -7.29 -7.65 9.29
N GLY A 313 -6.02 -7.76 8.97
CA GLY A 313 -5.52 -8.69 7.96
C GLY A 313 -5.97 -8.35 6.52
N VAL A 314 -6.27 -7.07 6.20
CA VAL A 314 -6.72 -6.65 4.87
C VAL A 314 -5.50 -6.38 3.97
N ALA A 315 -4.92 -7.46 3.46
CA ALA A 315 -3.67 -7.43 2.70
C ALA A 315 -3.73 -6.51 1.45
N LEU A 316 -4.88 -6.48 0.77
CA LEU A 316 -5.11 -5.61 -0.40
C LEU A 316 -4.94 -4.12 -0.07
N THR A 317 -5.53 -3.66 1.05
CA THR A 317 -5.35 -2.28 1.51
C THR A 317 -3.91 -2.00 1.90
N VAL A 318 -3.24 -2.96 2.56
CA VAL A 318 -1.82 -2.83 2.90
C VAL A 318 -0.98 -2.64 1.65
N ALA A 319 -1.16 -3.47 0.61
CA ALA A 319 -0.40 -3.38 -0.64
C ALA A 319 -0.62 -2.02 -1.34
N ASN A 320 -1.89 -1.61 -1.52
CA ASN A 320 -2.24 -0.38 -2.24
C ASN A 320 -1.73 0.89 -1.53
N VAL A 321 -1.96 0.99 -0.21
CA VAL A 321 -1.54 2.17 0.55
C VAL A 321 -0.02 2.20 0.71
N SER A 322 0.65 1.05 0.87
CA SER A 322 2.12 0.99 0.89
C SER A 322 2.72 1.44 -0.44
N ALA A 323 2.15 1.06 -1.59
CA ALA A 323 2.63 1.51 -2.90
C ALA A 323 2.56 3.04 -3.06
N LEU A 324 1.44 3.66 -2.66
CA LEU A 324 1.30 5.11 -2.71
C LEU A 324 2.22 5.80 -1.68
N ARG A 325 2.33 5.25 -0.47
CA ARG A 325 3.20 5.79 0.58
C ARG A 325 4.68 5.72 0.17
N ALA A 326 5.10 4.65 -0.52
CA ALA A 326 6.44 4.54 -1.08
C ALA A 326 6.78 5.70 -2.03
N LEU A 327 5.85 6.04 -2.92
CA LEU A 327 6.02 7.16 -3.84
C LEU A 327 6.15 8.50 -3.10
N ILE A 328 5.33 8.71 -2.06
CA ILE A 328 5.33 9.95 -1.28
C ILE A 328 6.59 10.05 -0.41
N ALA A 329 7.00 8.96 0.24
CA ALA A 329 8.23 8.89 1.01
C ALA A 329 9.46 9.24 0.13
N GLY A 330 9.51 8.72 -1.10
CA GLY A 330 10.53 9.08 -2.08
C GLY A 330 10.53 10.59 -2.40
N ARG A 331 9.35 11.21 -2.55
CA ARG A 331 9.23 12.66 -2.77
C ARG A 331 9.71 13.49 -1.58
N MET A 332 9.50 13.02 -0.37
CA MET A 332 10.01 13.65 0.86
C MET A 332 11.52 13.45 1.04
N GLY A 333 12.11 12.51 0.30
CA GLY A 333 13.51 12.11 0.43
C GLY A 333 13.75 11.08 1.53
N ASP A 334 12.73 10.36 1.98
CA ASP A 334 12.90 9.18 2.83
C ASP A 334 13.01 7.93 1.94
N LEU A 335 14.19 7.76 1.33
CA LEU A 335 14.44 6.65 0.40
C LEU A 335 14.35 5.28 1.05
N ASN A 336 14.62 5.20 2.35
CA ASN A 336 14.55 3.96 3.08
C ASN A 336 13.10 3.54 3.33
N ALA A 337 12.23 4.48 3.73
CA ALA A 337 10.81 4.20 3.85
C ALA A 337 10.19 3.89 2.48
N ALA A 338 10.60 4.60 1.43
CA ALA A 338 10.15 4.35 0.07
C ALA A 338 10.47 2.92 -0.39
N GLU A 339 11.70 2.45 -0.17
CA GLU A 339 12.10 1.07 -0.49
C GLU A 339 11.31 0.04 0.32
N ALA A 340 11.21 0.24 1.64
CA ALA A 340 10.51 -0.70 2.52
C ALA A 340 9.02 -0.86 2.15
N ASP A 341 8.34 0.25 1.88
CA ASP A 341 6.94 0.24 1.50
C ASP A 341 6.72 -0.31 0.09
N ALA A 342 7.62 0.02 -0.85
CA ALA A 342 7.59 -0.54 -2.20
C ALA A 342 7.79 -2.06 -2.17
N GLN A 343 8.76 -2.55 -1.41
CA GLN A 343 9.03 -3.97 -1.27
C GLN A 343 7.82 -4.70 -0.65
N ALA A 344 7.23 -4.14 0.42
CA ALA A 344 6.04 -4.73 1.05
C ALA A 344 4.86 -4.82 0.06
N ALA A 345 4.65 -3.79 -0.77
CA ALA A 345 3.60 -3.82 -1.79
C ALA A 345 3.87 -4.86 -2.88
N ILE A 346 5.13 -4.97 -3.36
CA ILE A 346 5.53 -5.92 -4.41
C ILE A 346 5.42 -7.37 -3.91
N GLU A 347 5.80 -7.65 -2.65
CA GLU A 347 5.71 -9.00 -2.07
C GLU A 347 4.27 -9.48 -1.87
N LEU A 348 3.35 -8.58 -1.55
CA LEU A 348 1.93 -8.90 -1.37
C LEU A 348 1.17 -9.03 -2.70
N ALA A 349 1.67 -8.44 -3.77
CA ALA A 349 0.95 -8.31 -5.03
C ALA A 349 0.68 -9.62 -5.79
N PRO A 350 1.62 -10.60 -5.89
CA PRO A 350 1.44 -11.77 -6.75
C PRO A 350 0.18 -12.58 -6.43
N ASP A 351 -0.24 -12.58 -5.16
CA ASP A 351 -1.37 -13.39 -4.68
C ASP A 351 -2.70 -12.62 -4.68
N LEU A 352 -2.68 -11.28 -4.80
CA LEU A 352 -3.81 -10.42 -4.52
C LEU A 352 -4.22 -9.49 -5.66
N LEU A 353 -3.29 -9.12 -6.53
CA LEU A 353 -3.43 -7.99 -7.46
C LEU A 353 -2.99 -8.36 -8.88
N GLY A 354 -3.60 -7.72 -9.87
CA GLY A 354 -3.01 -7.68 -11.20
C GLY A 354 -1.67 -6.91 -11.19
N ALA A 355 -0.78 -7.20 -12.15
CA ALA A 355 0.53 -6.55 -12.27
C ALA A 355 0.44 -5.00 -12.31
N GLU A 356 -0.69 -4.47 -12.76
CA GLU A 356 -0.96 -3.04 -12.87
C GLU A 356 -0.92 -2.29 -11.53
N TYR A 357 -1.29 -2.95 -10.43
CA TYR A 357 -1.34 -2.30 -9.11
C TYR A 357 0.03 -2.12 -8.45
N VAL A 358 1.02 -2.89 -8.87
CA VAL A 358 2.40 -2.70 -8.40
C VAL A 358 3.15 -1.58 -9.11
N VAL A 359 2.55 -0.96 -10.13
CA VAL A 359 3.17 0.13 -10.92
C VAL A 359 3.74 1.23 -10.02
N LEU A 360 2.96 1.72 -9.05
CA LEU A 360 3.43 2.77 -8.14
C LEU A 360 4.60 2.29 -7.27
N ALA A 361 4.51 1.05 -6.76
CA ALA A 361 5.56 0.46 -5.93
C ALA A 361 6.85 0.24 -6.72
N VAL A 362 6.75 -0.35 -7.93
CA VAL A 362 7.90 -0.56 -8.82
C VAL A 362 8.53 0.78 -9.23
N SER A 363 7.70 1.79 -9.56
CA SER A 363 8.19 3.13 -9.90
C SER A 363 8.93 3.77 -8.72
N ALA A 364 8.39 3.68 -7.51
CA ALA A 364 9.02 4.18 -6.29
C ALA A 364 10.34 3.44 -6.00
N ALA A 365 10.36 2.11 -6.13
CA ALA A 365 11.56 1.30 -5.95
C ALA A 365 12.66 1.66 -6.94
N VAL A 366 12.31 1.83 -8.23
CA VAL A 366 13.28 2.25 -9.28
C VAL A 366 13.86 3.63 -8.97
N MET A 367 13.03 4.59 -8.62
CA MET A 367 13.50 5.95 -8.31
C MET A 367 14.36 5.99 -7.04
N ALA A 368 13.95 5.29 -5.99
CA ALA A 368 14.73 5.19 -4.75
C ALA A 368 16.06 4.44 -4.98
N GLY A 369 16.04 3.33 -5.72
CA GLY A 369 17.23 2.56 -6.06
C GLY A 369 18.25 3.36 -6.85
N LEU A 370 17.82 4.18 -7.83
CA LEU A 370 18.70 5.11 -8.55
C LEU A 370 19.41 6.09 -7.63
N ASP A 371 18.69 6.69 -6.68
CA ASP A 371 19.27 7.64 -5.73
C ASP A 371 20.17 6.97 -4.70
N ARG A 372 19.93 5.70 -4.39
CA ARG A 372 20.78 4.85 -3.54
C ARG A 372 21.97 4.25 -4.27
N ASP A 373 22.17 4.61 -5.53
CA ASP A 373 23.30 4.18 -6.37
C ASP A 373 23.25 2.71 -6.81
N GLU A 374 22.04 2.15 -6.91
CA GLU A 374 21.87 0.86 -7.55
C GLU A 374 22.14 0.94 -9.05
N THR A 375 22.59 -0.18 -9.62
CA THR A 375 22.93 -0.20 -11.05
C THR A 375 21.67 -0.10 -11.91
N PRO A 376 21.70 0.67 -13.03
CA PRO A 376 20.58 0.75 -13.95
C PRO A 376 20.12 -0.62 -14.47
N GLU A 377 21.02 -1.59 -14.58
CA GLU A 377 20.73 -2.94 -15.00
C GLU A 377 19.84 -3.70 -14.00
N SER A 378 20.19 -3.63 -12.71
CA SER A 378 19.42 -4.22 -11.62
C SER A 378 17.98 -3.67 -11.59
N LEU A 379 17.85 -2.34 -11.73
CA LEU A 379 16.55 -1.67 -11.71
C LEU A 379 15.71 -1.96 -12.96
N ARG A 380 16.33 -2.11 -14.12
CA ARG A 380 15.65 -2.57 -15.34
C ARG A 380 15.10 -3.98 -15.17
N GLN A 381 15.90 -4.90 -14.61
CA GLN A 381 15.44 -6.25 -14.30
C GLN A 381 14.27 -6.27 -13.29
N LEU A 382 14.17 -5.29 -12.39
CA LEU A 382 13.00 -5.15 -11.51
C LEU A 382 11.75 -4.81 -12.32
N ILE A 383 11.84 -3.86 -13.27
CA ILE A 383 10.74 -3.52 -14.17
C ILE A 383 10.34 -4.75 -15.01
N ASP A 384 11.29 -5.43 -15.64
CA ASP A 384 11.03 -6.59 -16.51
C ASP A 384 10.35 -7.74 -15.75
N ARG A 385 10.80 -8.01 -14.52
CA ARG A 385 10.22 -9.05 -13.66
C ARG A 385 8.84 -8.72 -13.14
N SER A 386 8.47 -7.45 -13.06
CA SER A 386 7.13 -7.05 -12.60
C SER A 386 6.02 -7.47 -13.55
N GLY A 387 6.34 -7.77 -14.82
CA GLY A 387 5.37 -8.15 -15.83
C GLY A 387 4.39 -7.05 -16.23
N ILE A 388 4.62 -5.80 -15.79
CA ILE A 388 3.76 -4.65 -16.08
C ILE A 388 3.80 -4.33 -17.58
N ARG A 389 2.62 -4.15 -18.17
CA ARG A 389 2.47 -3.70 -19.55
C ARG A 389 2.11 -2.22 -19.58
N TYR A 390 2.69 -1.49 -20.53
CA TYR A 390 2.46 -0.05 -20.69
C TYR A 390 1.19 0.29 -21.48
N ASP A 391 0.55 -0.70 -22.10
CA ASP A 391 -0.66 -0.57 -22.93
C ASP A 391 -1.96 -0.80 -22.14
N THR A 392 -1.89 -0.66 -20.81
CA THR A 392 -3.03 -0.92 -19.94
C THR A 392 -3.93 0.31 -19.78
N GLU A 393 -5.21 0.08 -19.52
CA GLU A 393 -6.16 1.12 -19.12
C GLU A 393 -5.87 1.70 -17.72
N PHE A 394 -4.82 1.23 -17.03
CA PHE A 394 -4.51 1.62 -15.67
C PHE A 394 -3.77 2.97 -15.64
N LEU A 395 -4.32 3.93 -14.89
CA LEU A 395 -3.88 5.32 -14.87
C LEU A 395 -2.46 5.58 -14.38
N PRO A 396 -1.96 4.87 -13.35
CA PRO A 396 -0.60 5.07 -12.87
C PRO A 396 0.51 4.59 -13.81
N SER A 397 0.22 4.02 -14.99
CA SER A 397 1.24 3.52 -15.93
C SER A 397 2.26 4.59 -16.32
N SER A 398 1.85 5.84 -16.43
CA SER A 398 2.74 6.99 -16.69
C SER A 398 3.83 7.19 -15.62
N GLN A 399 3.60 6.76 -14.37
CA GLN A 399 4.62 6.80 -13.32
C GLN A 399 5.79 5.86 -13.64
N LEU A 400 5.50 4.67 -14.16
CA LEU A 400 6.54 3.72 -14.55
C LEU A 400 7.28 4.16 -15.80
N ARG A 401 6.58 4.76 -16.79
CA ARG A 401 7.24 5.36 -17.96
C ARG A 401 8.20 6.47 -17.55
N TYR A 402 7.78 7.33 -16.66
CA TYR A 402 8.64 8.36 -16.10
C TYR A 402 9.88 7.76 -15.43
N ALA A 403 9.70 6.77 -14.56
CA ALA A 403 10.81 6.08 -13.88
C ALA A 403 11.74 5.38 -14.88
N SER A 404 11.18 4.71 -15.91
CA SER A 404 11.94 4.07 -17.00
C SER A 404 12.75 5.11 -17.81
N GLY A 405 12.15 6.25 -18.15
CA GLY A 405 12.84 7.33 -18.85
C GLY A 405 13.99 7.91 -18.04
N VAL A 406 13.79 8.17 -16.75
CA VAL A 406 14.86 8.62 -15.84
C VAL A 406 15.95 7.57 -15.69
N LEU A 407 15.60 6.29 -15.63
CA LEU A 407 16.54 5.17 -15.59
C LEU A 407 17.41 5.09 -16.86
N ARG A 408 16.79 5.27 -18.05
CA ARG A 408 17.50 5.32 -19.33
C ARG A 408 18.49 6.49 -19.40
N ALA A 409 18.07 7.67 -18.94
CA ALA A 409 18.95 8.83 -18.84
C ALA A 409 20.15 8.56 -17.90
N ALA A 410 19.90 7.93 -16.76
CA ALA A 410 20.92 7.55 -15.80
C ALA A 410 21.91 6.51 -16.34
N ALA A 411 21.48 5.68 -17.30
CA ALA A 411 22.32 4.73 -18.05
C ALA A 411 23.05 5.36 -19.25
N GLY A 412 22.91 6.69 -19.49
CA GLY A 412 23.51 7.39 -20.64
C GLY A 412 22.72 7.26 -21.96
N ASN A 413 21.59 6.57 -21.97
CA ASN A 413 20.73 6.46 -23.14
C ASN A 413 19.74 7.64 -23.20
N HIS A 414 20.25 8.84 -23.50
CA HIS A 414 19.46 10.07 -23.53
C HIS A 414 18.41 10.08 -24.65
N ALA A 415 18.71 9.48 -25.81
CA ALA A 415 17.74 9.39 -26.91
C ALA A 415 16.51 8.54 -26.51
N GLY A 416 16.74 7.34 -25.99
CA GLY A 416 15.66 6.50 -25.50
C GLY A 416 14.95 7.08 -24.26
N ALA A 417 15.66 7.89 -23.44
CA ALA A 417 15.04 8.61 -22.34
C ALA A 417 14.05 9.67 -22.81
N VAL A 418 14.43 10.46 -23.83
CA VAL A 418 13.55 11.47 -24.43
C VAL A 418 12.29 10.83 -25.02
N GLU A 419 12.44 9.76 -25.80
CA GLU A 419 11.31 9.02 -26.37
C GLU A 419 10.32 8.54 -25.29
N GLU A 420 10.83 7.89 -24.23
CA GLU A 420 10.03 7.39 -23.12
C GLU A 420 9.35 8.52 -22.35
N LEU A 421 10.06 9.61 -22.04
CA LEU A 421 9.54 10.73 -21.27
C LEU A 421 8.49 11.53 -22.03
N LEU A 422 8.68 11.75 -23.34
CA LEU A 422 7.68 12.41 -24.19
C LEU A 422 6.39 11.57 -24.33
N SER A 423 6.49 10.24 -24.25
CA SER A 423 5.31 9.38 -24.30
C SER A 423 4.38 9.56 -23.09
N CYS A 424 4.87 10.12 -21.97
CA CYS A 424 4.04 10.49 -20.81
C CYS A 424 2.97 11.55 -21.16
N GLU A 425 3.20 12.39 -22.18
CA GLU A 425 2.22 13.39 -22.65
C GLU A 425 1.09 12.74 -23.46
N LEU A 426 1.44 11.74 -24.28
CA LEU A 426 0.54 11.18 -25.29
C LEU A 426 -0.55 10.30 -24.66
N GLU A 427 -0.30 9.76 -23.49
CA GLU A 427 -1.18 8.75 -22.94
C GLU A 427 -2.49 9.31 -22.39
N HIS A 428 -2.54 10.55 -21.92
CA HIS A 428 -3.82 11.22 -21.61
C HIS A 428 -3.66 12.61 -20.98
N PRO A 429 -4.23 13.64 -21.60
CA PRO A 429 -4.42 14.95 -20.95
C PRO A 429 -5.27 14.88 -19.67
N THR A 430 -6.06 13.81 -19.55
CA THR A 430 -7.06 13.63 -18.48
C THR A 430 -6.47 13.16 -17.14
N PHE A 431 -5.19 12.74 -17.07
CA PHE A 431 -4.64 12.09 -15.87
C PHE A 431 -3.28 12.60 -15.40
N GLY A 432 -3.14 13.92 -15.33
CA GLY A 432 -2.02 14.54 -14.62
C GLY A 432 -0.70 14.52 -15.34
N GLY A 433 -0.63 14.04 -16.59
CA GLY A 433 0.55 14.20 -17.44
C GLY A 433 0.87 15.68 -17.69
N GLU A 434 -0.05 16.57 -17.35
CA GLU A 434 0.11 18.01 -17.45
C GLU A 434 0.69 18.66 -16.19
N ASN A 435 0.50 18.07 -15.00
CA ASN A 435 0.93 18.68 -13.74
C ASN A 435 2.34 18.22 -13.34
N PRO A 436 3.33 19.11 -13.26
CA PRO A 436 4.68 18.80 -12.78
C PRO A 436 4.72 18.23 -11.35
N ALA A 437 3.73 18.54 -10.52
CA ALA A 437 3.63 17.97 -9.18
C ALA A 437 3.32 16.47 -9.22
N VAL A 438 2.63 16.00 -10.27
CA VAL A 438 2.35 14.57 -10.53
C VAL A 438 3.56 13.93 -11.18
N LEU A 439 3.98 14.42 -12.37
CA LEU A 439 5.07 13.90 -13.19
C LEU A 439 5.88 15.06 -13.81
N PRO A 440 7.12 15.31 -13.33
CA PRO A 440 7.98 16.34 -13.90
C PRO A 440 8.74 15.84 -15.14
N TRP A 441 8.02 15.20 -16.08
CA TRP A 441 8.60 14.56 -17.25
C TRP A 441 9.25 15.54 -18.23
N ARG A 442 8.70 16.77 -18.34
CA ARG A 442 9.26 17.81 -19.22
C ARG A 442 10.64 18.23 -18.73
N SER A 443 10.80 18.41 -17.41
CA SER A 443 12.11 18.71 -16.81
C SER A 443 13.11 17.58 -17.07
N ALA A 444 12.72 16.33 -16.90
CA ALA A 444 13.60 15.17 -17.13
C ALA A 444 13.96 15.01 -18.62
N ALA A 445 12.99 15.19 -19.52
CA ALA A 445 13.21 15.17 -20.97
C ALA A 445 14.14 16.31 -21.43
N ALA A 446 13.95 17.52 -20.90
CA ALA A 446 14.76 18.67 -21.24
C ALA A 446 16.24 18.50 -20.83
N LEU A 447 16.51 17.93 -19.67
CA LEU A 447 17.87 17.60 -19.27
C LEU A 447 18.51 16.60 -20.26
N SER A 448 17.78 15.57 -20.69
CA SER A 448 18.27 14.60 -21.67
C SER A 448 18.42 15.22 -23.07
N LEU A 449 17.52 16.12 -23.49
CA LEU A 449 17.65 16.87 -24.76
C LEU A 449 18.88 17.76 -24.76
N SER A 450 19.19 18.40 -23.64
CA SER A 450 20.40 19.22 -23.48
C SER A 450 21.68 18.39 -23.68
N GLU A 451 21.73 17.17 -23.14
CA GLU A 451 22.85 16.25 -23.36
C GLU A 451 22.99 15.80 -24.83
N LEU A 452 21.89 15.79 -25.59
CA LEU A 452 21.86 15.53 -27.03
C LEU A 452 22.14 16.77 -27.90
N GLY A 453 22.41 17.94 -27.29
CA GLY A 453 22.61 19.20 -28.01
C GLY A 453 21.33 19.83 -28.57
N ARG A 454 20.15 19.32 -28.23
CA ARG A 454 18.83 19.82 -28.69
C ARG A 454 18.31 20.92 -27.76
N HIS A 455 19.10 21.99 -27.64
CA HIS A 455 18.91 23.04 -26.61
C HIS A 455 17.61 23.85 -26.78
N ASP A 456 17.15 24.11 -28.02
CA ASP A 456 15.92 24.89 -28.23
C ASP A 456 14.69 24.12 -27.77
N GLU A 457 14.63 22.84 -28.06
CA GLU A 457 13.55 21.95 -27.60
C GLU A 457 13.57 21.80 -26.06
N ALA A 458 14.77 21.65 -25.49
CA ALA A 458 14.94 21.58 -24.05
C ALA A 458 14.43 22.85 -23.35
N ARG A 459 14.77 24.04 -23.88
CA ARG A 459 14.30 25.32 -23.34
C ARG A 459 12.78 25.46 -23.43
N ALA A 460 12.18 25.06 -24.54
CA ALA A 460 10.72 25.12 -24.70
C ALA A 460 10.00 24.26 -23.65
N LEU A 461 10.48 23.02 -23.40
CA LEU A 461 9.89 22.13 -22.41
C LEU A 461 10.00 22.66 -20.98
N VAL A 462 11.16 23.17 -20.57
CA VAL A 462 11.31 23.69 -19.19
C VAL A 462 10.53 24.98 -18.97
N ALA A 463 10.40 25.84 -19.98
CA ALA A 463 9.58 27.04 -19.88
C ALA A 463 8.11 26.71 -19.64
N GLU A 464 7.59 25.71 -20.35
CA GLU A 464 6.23 25.21 -20.15
C GLU A 464 6.07 24.55 -18.77
N GLU A 465 7.06 23.77 -18.32
CA GLU A 465 7.06 23.13 -17.01
C GLU A 465 7.00 24.17 -15.87
N VAL A 466 7.82 25.22 -15.95
CA VAL A 466 7.81 26.32 -14.97
C VAL A 466 6.45 27.02 -14.94
N ARG A 467 5.90 27.34 -16.10
CA ARG A 467 4.58 27.96 -16.20
C ARG A 467 3.50 27.12 -15.51
N ARG A 468 3.49 25.79 -15.75
CA ARG A 468 2.52 24.86 -15.15
C ARG A 468 2.74 24.67 -13.65
N ALA A 469 4.00 24.54 -13.21
CA ALA A 469 4.33 24.42 -11.80
C ALA A 469 3.88 25.66 -11.00
N GLN A 470 4.12 26.84 -11.54
CA GLN A 470 3.68 28.12 -10.94
C GLN A 470 2.15 28.24 -10.92
N ALA A 471 1.47 27.85 -12.00
CA ALA A 471 0.01 27.87 -12.06
C ALA A 471 -0.64 26.94 -10.99
N PHE A 472 -0.06 25.77 -10.74
CA PHE A 472 -0.51 24.88 -9.69
C PHE A 472 -0.15 25.38 -8.29
N GLY A 473 1.08 25.83 -8.08
CA GLY A 473 1.54 26.48 -6.85
C GLY A 473 2.12 25.54 -5.78
N ALA A 474 2.49 24.30 -6.12
CA ALA A 474 3.22 23.40 -5.21
C ALA A 474 4.72 23.70 -5.24
N GLN A 475 5.32 23.97 -4.09
CA GLN A 475 6.70 24.48 -3.98
C GLN A 475 7.74 23.47 -4.46
N ARG A 476 7.53 22.17 -4.21
CA ARG A 476 8.39 21.11 -4.76
C ARG A 476 8.42 21.17 -6.30
N ALA A 477 7.26 21.24 -6.93
CA ALA A 477 7.17 21.27 -8.39
C ALA A 477 7.81 22.53 -8.98
N ILE A 478 7.60 23.69 -8.34
CA ILE A 478 8.21 24.96 -8.73
C ILE A 478 9.73 24.88 -8.63
N GLY A 479 10.26 24.40 -7.50
CA GLY A 479 11.71 24.27 -7.29
C GLY A 479 12.37 23.34 -8.30
N MET A 480 11.74 22.19 -8.60
CA MET A 480 12.25 21.23 -9.60
C MET A 480 12.24 21.82 -11.02
N ALA A 481 11.16 22.50 -11.42
CA ALA A 481 11.05 23.11 -12.74
C ALA A 481 12.07 24.24 -12.93
N LEU A 482 12.22 25.12 -11.94
CA LEU A 482 13.20 26.21 -11.95
C LEU A 482 14.65 25.68 -11.97
N ARG A 483 14.94 24.61 -11.22
CA ARG A 483 16.24 23.94 -11.27
C ARG A 483 16.54 23.43 -12.69
N ALA A 484 15.61 22.71 -13.32
CA ALA A 484 15.78 22.22 -14.68
C ALA A 484 15.97 23.39 -15.67
N HIS A 485 15.19 24.46 -15.51
CA HIS A 485 15.30 25.67 -16.31
C HIS A 485 16.71 26.31 -16.18
N ALA A 486 17.24 26.40 -14.96
CA ALA A 486 18.58 26.90 -14.71
C ALA A 486 19.69 26.08 -15.39
N LEU A 487 19.54 24.77 -15.41
CA LEU A 487 20.53 23.85 -15.97
C LEU A 487 20.53 23.83 -17.51
N VAL A 488 19.36 24.01 -18.13
CA VAL A 488 19.16 23.99 -19.60
C VAL A 488 19.31 25.40 -20.21
N GLY A 489 19.01 26.43 -19.43
CA GLY A 489 19.02 27.81 -19.85
C GLY A 489 20.42 28.41 -20.05
N PRO A 490 20.49 29.71 -20.44
CA PRO A 490 21.73 30.41 -20.59
C PRO A 490 22.58 30.42 -19.31
N PRO A 491 23.90 30.23 -19.40
CA PRO A 491 24.79 30.22 -18.22
C PRO A 491 24.72 31.49 -17.36
N GLU A 492 24.48 32.63 -17.98
CA GLU A 492 24.36 33.95 -17.32
C GLU A 492 23.14 34.02 -16.38
N GLU A 493 22.04 33.35 -16.68
CA GLU A 493 20.83 33.34 -15.85
C GLU A 493 20.85 32.23 -14.78
N ARG A 494 21.80 31.30 -14.88
CA ARG A 494 21.81 30.07 -14.04
C ARG A 494 21.80 30.34 -12.54
N SER A 495 22.62 31.30 -12.11
CA SER A 495 22.73 31.66 -10.69
C SER A 495 21.39 32.13 -10.14
N ASP A 496 20.75 33.09 -10.82
CA ASP A 496 19.50 33.70 -10.37
C ASP A 496 18.37 32.69 -10.36
N ARG A 497 18.26 31.85 -11.40
CA ARG A 497 17.27 30.79 -11.49
C ARG A 497 17.45 29.72 -10.41
N LEU A 498 18.70 29.39 -10.05
CA LEU A 498 18.96 28.44 -8.94
C LEU A 498 18.60 29.04 -7.59
N GLN A 499 18.76 30.36 -7.39
CA GLN A 499 18.32 31.01 -6.16
C GLN A 499 16.78 31.03 -6.06
N GLU A 500 16.07 31.29 -7.16
CA GLU A 500 14.61 31.14 -7.21
C GLU A 500 14.17 29.70 -6.89
N ALA A 501 14.86 28.70 -7.47
CA ALA A 501 14.61 27.30 -7.19
C ALA A 501 14.83 26.94 -5.71
N LEU A 502 15.90 27.47 -5.11
CA LEU A 502 16.22 27.27 -3.70
C LEU A 502 15.17 27.89 -2.79
N ALA A 503 14.73 29.11 -3.09
CA ALA A 503 13.67 29.80 -2.34
C ALA A 503 12.34 29.04 -2.38
N ALA A 504 11.99 28.43 -3.51
CA ALA A 504 10.79 27.62 -3.62
C ALA A 504 10.93 26.29 -2.85
N ILE A 505 12.00 25.51 -3.12
CA ILE A 505 12.13 24.17 -2.56
C ILE A 505 12.32 24.18 -1.03
N SER A 506 12.91 25.23 -0.46
CA SER A 506 13.07 25.38 0.98
C SER A 506 11.73 25.49 1.75
N GLN A 507 10.64 25.80 1.05
CA GLN A 507 9.28 25.84 1.62
C GLN A 507 8.56 24.49 1.54
N SER A 508 9.20 23.46 0.97
CA SER A 508 8.66 22.10 0.84
C SER A 508 9.43 21.13 1.73
N ALA A 509 8.77 20.07 2.20
CA ALA A 509 9.42 18.97 2.91
C ALA A 509 10.23 18.04 1.98
N ALA A 510 10.42 18.37 0.70
CA ALA A 510 11.12 17.57 -0.31
C ALA A 510 12.65 17.68 -0.17
N ARG A 511 13.20 17.08 0.90
CA ARG A 511 14.63 17.20 1.29
C ARG A 511 15.61 16.75 0.22
N LEU A 512 15.28 15.70 -0.54
CA LEU A 512 16.15 15.21 -1.61
C LEU A 512 16.28 16.23 -2.76
N GLU A 513 15.16 16.83 -3.18
CA GLU A 513 15.17 17.86 -4.22
C GLU A 513 15.88 19.13 -3.72
N HIS A 514 15.71 19.48 -2.45
CA HIS A 514 16.45 20.58 -1.82
C HIS A 514 17.98 20.33 -1.89
N ALA A 515 18.43 19.12 -1.55
CA ALA A 515 19.84 18.73 -1.67
C ALA A 515 20.36 18.82 -3.12
N ARG A 516 19.55 18.47 -4.11
CA ARG A 516 19.89 18.58 -5.54
C ARG A 516 20.07 20.04 -5.97
N VAL A 517 19.16 20.93 -5.53
CA VAL A 517 19.27 22.37 -5.82
C VAL A 517 20.52 22.96 -5.18
N LEU A 518 20.78 22.66 -3.90
CA LEU A 518 21.97 23.11 -3.18
C LEU A 518 23.29 22.63 -3.84
N LEU A 519 23.33 21.40 -4.33
CA LEU A 519 24.48 20.91 -5.11
C LEU A 519 24.72 21.78 -6.34
N ASP A 520 23.65 22.06 -7.12
CA ASP A 520 23.79 22.83 -8.36
C ASP A 520 24.12 24.31 -8.08
N VAL A 521 23.60 24.89 -6.98
CA VAL A 521 24.01 26.22 -6.46
C VAL A 521 25.50 26.24 -6.15
N GLY A 522 25.96 25.28 -5.32
CA GLY A 522 27.36 25.20 -4.92
C GLY A 522 28.30 24.96 -6.09
N ALA A 523 27.93 24.09 -7.03
CA ALA A 523 28.70 23.83 -8.25
C ALA A 523 28.80 25.11 -9.15
N THR A 524 27.72 25.87 -9.27
CA THR A 524 27.68 27.14 -10.04
C THR A 524 28.59 28.19 -9.39
N ILE A 525 28.50 28.37 -8.07
CA ILE A 525 29.36 29.29 -7.31
C ILE A 525 30.85 28.87 -7.43
N ARG A 526 31.15 27.56 -7.35
CA ARG A 526 32.52 27.07 -7.58
C ARG A 526 33.01 27.38 -8.99
N ALA A 527 32.17 27.16 -10.01
CA ALA A 527 32.50 27.43 -11.40
C ALA A 527 32.79 28.91 -11.66
N SER A 528 32.18 29.86 -10.93
CA SER A 528 32.49 31.28 -10.97
C SER A 528 33.76 31.68 -10.20
N GLY A 529 34.52 30.71 -9.66
CA GLY A 529 35.76 30.93 -8.94
C GLY A 529 35.60 31.23 -7.45
N GLN A 530 34.40 31.32 -6.91
CA GLN A 530 34.08 31.70 -5.53
C GLN A 530 34.09 30.48 -4.60
N ARG A 531 35.25 29.81 -4.45
CA ARG A 531 35.38 28.55 -3.72
C ARG A 531 34.91 28.60 -2.27
N ALA A 532 35.16 29.74 -1.59
CA ALA A 532 34.76 29.92 -0.19
C ALA A 532 33.23 29.96 -0.03
N ALA A 533 32.54 30.68 -0.92
CA ALA A 533 31.09 30.80 -0.92
C ALA A 533 30.39 29.48 -1.33
N ALA A 534 31.03 28.64 -2.15
CA ALA A 534 30.47 27.34 -2.55
C ALA A 534 30.43 26.32 -1.40
N ARG A 535 31.23 26.54 -0.33
CA ARG A 535 31.39 25.56 0.76
C ARG A 535 30.09 25.30 1.52
N GLU A 536 29.38 26.34 1.93
CA GLU A 536 28.19 26.23 2.78
C GLU A 536 27.06 25.45 2.07
N PRO A 537 26.60 25.83 0.87
CA PRO A 537 25.55 25.08 0.17
C PRO A 537 25.95 23.62 -0.13
N LEU A 538 27.22 23.34 -0.40
CA LEU A 538 27.67 21.96 -0.62
C LEU A 538 27.68 21.12 0.67
N LEU A 539 28.01 21.70 1.82
CA LEU A 539 27.96 20.99 3.10
C LEU A 539 26.50 20.71 3.52
N GLU A 540 25.61 21.68 3.30
CA GLU A 540 24.17 21.47 3.53
C GLU A 540 23.60 20.41 2.58
N ALA A 541 23.97 20.45 1.29
CA ALA A 541 23.59 19.41 0.32
C ALA A 541 24.06 18.03 0.77
N LEU A 542 25.30 17.92 1.31
CA LEU A 542 25.83 16.65 1.82
C LEU A 542 24.99 16.14 3.01
N THR A 543 24.69 17.03 3.94
CA THR A 543 23.90 16.69 5.13
C THR A 543 22.52 16.17 4.75
N LEU A 544 21.81 16.89 3.86
CA LEU A 544 20.50 16.45 3.39
C LEU A 544 20.57 15.16 2.59
N ALA A 545 21.54 15.00 1.68
CA ALA A 545 21.72 13.78 0.91
C ALA A 545 21.97 12.56 1.80
N SER A 546 22.80 12.72 2.84
CA SER A 546 23.07 11.68 3.82
C SER A 546 21.83 11.30 4.62
N ARG A 547 21.07 12.28 5.10
CA ARG A 547 19.79 12.03 5.80
C ARG A 547 18.77 11.31 4.90
N CYS A 548 18.75 11.61 3.61
CA CYS A 548 17.89 10.91 2.65
C CYS A 548 18.37 9.49 2.30
N GLY A 549 19.63 9.14 2.59
CA GLY A 549 20.23 7.90 2.11
C GLY A 549 20.59 7.93 0.62
N ALA A 550 20.72 9.13 0.02
CA ALA A 550 20.94 9.36 -1.40
C ALA A 550 22.43 9.24 -1.77
N LEU A 551 22.96 8.02 -1.80
CA LEU A 551 24.39 7.72 -2.00
C LEU A 551 24.93 8.28 -3.32
N ARG A 552 24.14 8.24 -4.39
CA ARG A 552 24.51 8.81 -5.68
C ARG A 552 24.71 10.33 -5.60
N LEU A 553 23.82 11.03 -4.88
CA LEU A 553 23.92 12.47 -4.67
C LEU A 553 25.10 12.80 -3.73
N GLU A 554 25.25 12.04 -2.62
CA GLU A 554 26.38 12.22 -1.72
C GLU A 554 27.73 12.16 -2.45
N ARG A 555 27.91 11.20 -3.34
CA ARG A 555 29.13 11.04 -4.12
C ARG A 555 29.41 12.26 -5.00
N ARG A 556 28.38 12.79 -5.66
CA ARG A 556 28.50 14.01 -6.46
C ARG A 556 28.86 15.24 -5.62
N VAL A 557 28.20 15.41 -4.47
CA VAL A 557 28.47 16.52 -3.55
C VAL A 557 29.90 16.44 -3.00
N ARG A 558 30.37 15.23 -2.63
CA ARG A 558 31.76 15.03 -2.18
C ARG A 558 32.78 15.36 -3.26
N ALA A 559 32.49 15.06 -4.52
CA ALA A 559 33.36 15.42 -5.63
C ALA A 559 33.46 16.97 -5.77
N GLU A 560 32.36 17.71 -5.64
CA GLU A 560 32.37 19.17 -5.66
C GLU A 560 33.10 19.77 -4.46
N LEU A 561 32.93 19.21 -3.25
CA LEU A 561 33.65 19.62 -2.05
C LEU A 561 35.17 19.39 -2.19
N ALA A 562 35.57 18.25 -2.74
CA ALA A 562 36.96 17.94 -3.01
C ALA A 562 37.58 18.92 -4.01
N ALA A 563 36.82 19.35 -5.04
CA ALA A 563 37.26 20.33 -6.03
C ALA A 563 37.52 21.74 -5.44
N ILE A 564 36.91 22.07 -4.29
CA ILE A 564 37.20 23.31 -3.54
C ILE A 564 38.19 23.08 -2.38
N GLY A 565 38.78 21.87 -2.26
CA GLY A 565 39.78 21.56 -1.24
C GLY A 565 39.18 21.15 0.11
N VAL A 566 37.89 20.94 0.21
CA VAL A 566 37.20 20.46 1.43
C VAL A 566 37.11 18.94 1.36
N ARG A 567 37.68 18.27 2.37
CA ARG A 567 37.48 16.83 2.58
C ARG A 567 36.58 16.68 3.82
N PRO A 568 35.27 16.48 3.64
CA PRO A 568 34.43 16.12 4.76
C PRO A 568 34.96 14.80 5.30
N GLY A 569 35.20 14.71 6.61
CA GLY A 569 35.44 13.43 7.28
C GLY A 569 34.34 12.45 6.88
N ALA A 570 34.60 11.14 6.94
CA ALA A 570 33.53 10.18 6.87
C ALA A 570 32.48 10.65 7.90
N THR A 571 31.28 10.97 7.45
CA THR A 571 30.19 11.21 8.38
C THR A 571 30.03 9.88 9.10
N ASP A 572 30.58 9.78 10.32
CA ASP A 572 30.34 8.69 11.22
C ASP A 572 28.83 8.66 11.45
N ARG A 573 28.16 7.78 10.71
CA ARG A 573 26.82 7.36 11.08
C ARG A 573 27.03 6.41 12.25
N ASP A 574 27.31 6.97 13.44
CA ASP A 574 27.38 6.21 14.67
C ASP A 574 25.99 6.13 15.30
N GLY A 575 25.64 4.98 15.86
CA GLY A 575 24.41 4.77 16.60
C GLY A 575 23.18 4.49 15.73
N ALA A 576 21.99 4.81 16.28
CA ALA A 576 20.69 4.48 15.65
C ALA A 576 20.44 5.19 14.32
N ASP A 577 21.14 6.29 14.03
CA ASP A 577 21.08 7.00 12.75
C ASP A 577 21.75 6.23 11.59
N SER A 578 22.53 5.21 11.90
CA SER A 578 23.10 4.29 10.92
C SER A 578 22.11 3.26 10.38
N LEU A 579 20.98 3.08 11.07
CA LEU A 579 19.96 2.10 10.73
C LEU A 579 19.07 2.59 9.58
N THR A 580 18.78 1.69 8.63
CA THR A 580 17.68 1.92 7.70
C THR A 580 16.34 1.85 8.44
N PRO A 581 15.26 2.47 7.97
CA PRO A 581 13.94 2.37 8.62
C PRO A 581 13.43 0.93 8.78
N SER A 582 13.72 0.04 7.84
CA SER A 582 13.38 -1.38 8.00
C SER A 582 14.20 -2.02 9.13
N GLU A 583 15.51 -1.72 9.18
CA GLU A 583 16.36 -2.14 10.29
C GLU A 583 15.93 -1.50 11.60
N ARG A 584 15.58 -0.21 11.60
CA ARG A 584 15.08 0.51 12.78
C ARG A 584 13.77 -0.10 13.29
N ARG A 585 12.76 -0.31 12.44
CA ARG A 585 11.49 -0.96 12.82
C ARG A 585 11.71 -2.36 13.40
N VAL A 586 12.55 -3.15 12.75
CA VAL A 586 12.89 -4.49 13.24
C VAL A 586 13.63 -4.41 14.58
N VAL A 587 14.54 -3.45 14.75
CA VAL A 587 15.28 -3.21 16.00
C VAL A 587 14.38 -2.73 17.12
N GLU A 588 13.45 -1.82 16.85
CA GLU A 588 12.45 -1.33 17.83
C GLU A 588 11.56 -2.45 18.34
N LEU A 589 11.02 -3.27 17.46
CA LEU A 589 10.21 -4.44 17.83
C LEU A 589 11.04 -5.49 18.58
N ALA A 590 12.31 -5.67 18.19
CA ALA A 590 13.23 -6.56 18.87
C ALA A 590 13.63 -6.05 20.26
N ALA A 591 13.84 -4.75 20.42
CA ALA A 591 14.10 -4.09 21.70
C ALA A 591 12.89 -4.13 22.64
N ALA A 592 11.66 -4.09 22.09
CA ALA A 592 10.42 -4.32 22.82
C ALA A 592 10.20 -5.78 23.26
N GLY A 593 11.05 -6.70 22.84
CA GLY A 593 11.04 -8.11 23.27
C GLY A 593 10.36 -9.07 22.29
N GLY A 594 9.91 -8.60 21.11
CA GLY A 594 9.28 -9.44 20.10
C GLY A 594 10.22 -10.54 19.56
N THR A 595 9.75 -11.77 19.36
CA THR A 595 10.50 -12.84 18.70
C THR A 595 10.60 -12.59 17.18
N ASN A 596 11.52 -13.26 16.47
CA ASN A 596 11.61 -13.10 15.00
C ASN A 596 10.31 -13.45 14.30
N ARG A 597 9.61 -14.43 14.81
CA ARG A 597 8.30 -14.86 14.30
C ARG A 597 7.22 -13.79 14.50
N GLU A 598 7.14 -13.19 15.68
CA GLU A 598 6.20 -12.11 15.97
C GLU A 598 6.51 -10.86 15.18
N ILE A 599 7.79 -10.51 15.03
CA ILE A 599 8.24 -9.39 14.21
C ILE A 599 7.90 -9.64 12.73
N ALA A 600 8.16 -10.85 12.24
CA ALA A 600 7.83 -11.24 10.88
C ALA A 600 6.33 -11.13 10.60
N GLN A 601 5.49 -11.59 11.53
CA GLN A 601 4.02 -11.46 11.46
C GLN A 601 3.59 -9.99 11.51
N THR A 602 4.16 -9.20 12.41
CA THR A 602 3.81 -7.77 12.57
C THR A 602 4.17 -6.95 11.34
N LEU A 603 5.29 -7.28 10.67
CA LEU A 603 5.80 -6.54 9.51
C LEU A 603 5.41 -7.17 8.18
N PHE A 604 4.71 -8.32 8.18
CA PHE A 604 4.32 -9.10 7.00
C PHE A 604 5.52 -9.49 6.13
N VAL A 605 6.61 -9.94 6.77
CA VAL A 605 7.83 -10.42 6.10
C VAL A 605 8.19 -11.82 6.58
N THR A 606 9.17 -12.48 5.94
CA THR A 606 9.65 -13.78 6.40
C THR A 606 10.55 -13.65 7.63
N GLU A 607 10.61 -14.69 8.48
CA GLU A 607 11.56 -14.72 9.62
C GLU A 607 13.02 -14.54 9.16
N LYS A 608 13.36 -15.07 7.99
CA LYS A 608 14.67 -14.91 7.37
C LYS A 608 14.98 -13.46 7.00
N THR A 609 13.97 -12.70 6.57
CA THR A 609 14.09 -11.26 6.32
C THR A 609 14.37 -10.51 7.62
N VAL A 610 13.67 -10.83 8.70
CA VAL A 610 13.92 -10.26 10.04
C VAL A 610 15.33 -10.57 10.51
N GLU A 611 15.81 -11.81 10.38
CA GLU A 611 17.18 -12.20 10.73
C GLU A 611 18.22 -11.40 9.93
N THR A 612 17.97 -11.20 8.64
CA THR A 612 18.87 -10.42 7.78
C THR A 612 18.96 -8.97 8.23
N HIS A 613 17.82 -8.33 8.55
CA HIS A 613 17.78 -6.96 9.05
C HIS A 613 18.45 -6.85 10.44
N LEU A 614 18.18 -7.77 11.36
CA LEU A 614 18.83 -7.79 12.67
C LEU A 614 20.35 -7.96 12.55
N GLY A 615 20.82 -8.87 11.69
CA GLY A 615 22.25 -9.09 11.48
C GLY A 615 22.96 -7.86 10.89
N ARG A 616 22.30 -7.11 10.00
CA ARG A 616 22.82 -5.83 9.48
C ARG A 616 22.82 -4.74 10.56
N ALA A 617 21.72 -4.64 11.31
CA ALA A 617 21.57 -3.67 12.38
C ALA A 617 22.61 -3.89 13.50
N PHE A 618 22.84 -5.12 13.92
CA PHE A 618 23.84 -5.46 14.94
C PHE A 618 25.24 -4.99 14.54
N ARG A 619 25.61 -5.18 13.27
CA ARG A 619 26.90 -4.69 12.76
C ARG A 619 26.99 -3.18 12.74
N LYS A 620 25.91 -2.47 12.35
CA LYS A 620 25.86 -1.01 12.28
C LYS A 620 25.87 -0.36 13.66
N LEU A 621 25.18 -0.96 14.62
CA LEU A 621 25.11 -0.48 16.01
C LEU A 621 26.29 -0.96 16.86
N ASN A 622 27.18 -1.79 16.30
CA ASN A 622 28.27 -2.43 17.02
C ASN A 622 27.81 -3.18 18.28
N VAL A 623 26.67 -3.88 18.20
CA VAL A 623 26.10 -4.69 19.27
C VAL A 623 26.17 -6.17 18.90
N SER A 624 26.33 -7.03 19.91
CA SER A 624 26.44 -8.48 19.74
C SER A 624 25.20 -9.24 20.21
N SER A 625 24.27 -8.56 20.87
CA SER A 625 23.08 -9.21 21.42
C SER A 625 21.83 -8.31 21.38
N ARG A 626 20.67 -8.96 21.32
CA ARG A 626 19.36 -8.31 21.32
C ARG A 626 19.10 -7.45 22.58
N ARG A 627 19.68 -7.81 23.72
CA ARG A 627 19.56 -7.06 24.97
C ARG A 627 20.19 -5.68 24.89
N GLN A 628 21.30 -5.55 24.16
CA GLN A 628 22.01 -4.29 23.97
C GLN A 628 21.25 -3.29 23.08
N LEU A 629 20.28 -3.73 22.28
CA LEU A 629 19.50 -2.84 21.43
C LEU A 629 18.71 -1.80 22.21
N ARG A 630 18.16 -2.19 23.37
CA ARG A 630 17.37 -1.28 24.22
C ARG A 630 18.21 -0.14 24.76
N ASP A 631 19.44 -0.43 25.17
CA ASP A 631 20.34 0.56 25.76
C ASP A 631 20.83 1.56 24.70
N VAL A 632 21.10 1.09 23.48
CA VAL A 632 21.52 1.95 22.38
C VAL A 632 20.40 2.87 21.91
N LEU A 633 19.16 2.37 21.78
CA LEU A 633 17.99 3.22 21.41
C LEU A 633 17.64 4.24 22.49
N ALA A 634 17.80 3.89 23.77
CA ALA A 634 17.54 4.80 24.89
C ALA A 634 18.58 5.93 24.97
N SER A 635 19.83 5.65 24.60
CA SER A 635 20.90 6.67 24.60
C SER A 635 20.76 7.70 23.47
N ASP A 636 20.13 7.33 22.35
CA ASP A 636 19.86 8.25 21.23
C ASP A 636 18.64 9.14 21.48
N ALA A 637 17.58 8.62 22.11
CA ALA A 637 16.42 9.42 22.48
C ALA A 637 16.74 10.59 23.47
N GLY A 638 17.86 10.51 24.17
CA GLY A 638 18.36 11.57 25.06
C GLY A 638 19.23 12.64 24.38
N ARG A 639 19.54 12.51 23.08
CA ARG A 639 20.31 13.50 22.31
C ARG A 639 19.46 14.46 21.48
N ASP A 640 18.17 14.16 21.31
CA ASP A 640 17.18 14.99 20.59
C ASP A 640 16.25 15.77 21.51
N ALA A 641 16.47 15.77 22.83
CA ALA A 641 15.71 16.51 23.85
C ALA A 641 16.39 17.81 24.27
#